data_b0556899b2bcc533096b5fb0fdb5f907
#
_entry.id   b0556899b2bcc533096b5fb0fdb5f907
#
_cell.length_a   1.000
_cell.length_b   1.000
_cell.length_c   1.000
_cell.angle_alpha   90.00
_cell.angle_beta   90.00
_cell.angle_gamma   90.00
#
_symmetry.space_group_name_H-M   'P 1'
#
loop_
_entity.id
_entity.type
_entity.pdbx_description
1 polymer ?
#
loop_
_entity_poly.entity_id
_entity_poly.type
_entity_poly.pdbx_seq_one_letter_code
_entity_poly.pdbx_strand_id
1 'polypeptide(L)'
;MSTFGLFGLVIAFAGVTIGSVCLLVSQALRGSRRASSADTFAWAGAVAHILAFVALTFCCGLLVFCFMTGDFSIEYVLLEHSEAEGALGVLYRFAGLWAGREGSLLLWAWLISAFNVAVAVRVMKHDEPIDCMALLVSGLVLVAFVAVMLFSESNMPFIATAAPYIDSSGRLTNTGSMQGMNPLLEHWAQAIHPPTLFIGYAGLTIPFAYAIAALIVNDPSKKWVERSSRFAMISWLFLGVGIGLGCVWAYVVLGWGGYWGWDAVENASLLSWCVALALVHSFTVYRKRGAFKRWSVMCACITFAFVITGTFITRSGIVQSVHAFEGDPVSLVLFGGLIAVSMLAGVIGLFIRWKSFCPGENDVMESFASRDAAYYFNNVIMIVFTVILCYLTVASALPSWLPFGGQSLSAGTYNAIARPLGVVYCAIIAVCPLLSWVKTDPKTFWKKARIPALCAVVLFVGLMSYFATTLYPAYDAIIQAGGTEAEELASEGPVWYYNGIAVVGFAVASLLFFNTLFLIGRTVGARAKATGKNPVTAFFASLAADAPRFGGYITHLAMSIILVGLIGSSMYVTEKVGYVDFDQDANTGGTFVIENYELRYLNNEVNQTSNGKQIHYCTQFEVYDTNSGSYIDTVSPSVTLQSATQQTKLNASVISFPMEDLFVVYRGVNDAGQLSMDVRVNPLISWVWVGFAMLVVGTGLGAFGRRKPSTKAKAATQAEAGKGDARAEASTGEACAEQAANKAEGAAKASTETAAVTDAATATKPAATAEA
;
A
#
# COMPACT_ATOMS: atom_id res chain seq x y z
N MET A 1 -27.94 4.83 -21.34
CA MET A 1 -26.56 4.37 -21.03
C MET A 1 -26.54 3.16 -20.12
N SER A 2 -27.45 3.03 -19.14
CA SER A 2 -27.55 1.90 -18.19
C SER A 2 -27.46 0.51 -18.85
N THR A 3 -28.27 0.23 -19.87
CA THR A 3 -28.27 -1.06 -20.59
C THR A 3 -26.90 -1.40 -21.23
N PHE A 4 -26.20 -0.42 -21.80
CA PHE A 4 -24.86 -0.64 -22.38
C PHE A 4 -23.82 -0.99 -21.31
N GLY A 5 -23.89 -0.33 -20.14
CA GLY A 5 -23.01 -0.64 -19.03
C GLY A 5 -23.25 -2.03 -18.45
N LEU A 6 -24.51 -2.43 -18.30
CA LEU A 6 -24.88 -3.77 -17.88
C LEU A 6 -24.38 -4.84 -18.88
N PHE A 7 -24.53 -4.62 -20.19
CA PHE A 7 -23.96 -5.51 -21.21
C PHE A 7 -22.44 -5.64 -21.07
N GLY A 8 -21.75 -4.53 -20.84
CA GLY A 8 -20.31 -4.54 -20.61
C GLY A 8 -19.91 -5.40 -19.40
N LEU A 9 -20.63 -5.28 -18.28
CA LEU A 9 -20.40 -6.10 -17.07
C LEU A 9 -20.67 -7.58 -17.31
N VAL A 10 -21.76 -7.92 -18.04
CA VAL A 10 -22.09 -9.31 -18.38
C VAL A 10 -20.99 -9.92 -19.27
N ILE A 11 -20.49 -9.18 -20.26
CA ILE A 11 -19.37 -9.63 -21.10
C ILE A 11 -18.11 -9.82 -20.26
N ALA A 12 -17.81 -8.90 -19.32
CA ALA A 12 -16.67 -9.03 -18.43
C ALA A 12 -16.78 -10.28 -17.54
N PHE A 13 -17.95 -10.51 -16.95
CA PHE A 13 -18.23 -11.70 -16.14
C PHE A 13 -18.09 -12.99 -16.92
N ALA A 14 -18.69 -13.06 -18.10
CA ALA A 14 -18.56 -14.21 -18.99
C ALA A 14 -17.09 -14.44 -19.39
N GLY A 15 -16.38 -13.38 -19.78
CA GLY A 15 -14.99 -13.44 -20.19
C GLY A 15 -14.07 -13.97 -19.07
N VAL A 16 -14.15 -13.43 -17.87
CA VAL A 16 -13.30 -13.88 -16.76
C VAL A 16 -13.68 -15.28 -16.28
N THR A 17 -14.96 -15.64 -16.29
CA THR A 17 -15.43 -16.98 -15.90
C THR A 17 -14.98 -18.04 -16.91
N ILE A 18 -15.26 -17.83 -18.19
CA ILE A 18 -14.80 -18.73 -19.27
C ILE A 18 -13.28 -18.83 -19.28
N GLY A 19 -12.58 -17.69 -19.11
CA GLY A 19 -11.13 -17.66 -19.03
C GLY A 19 -10.60 -18.53 -17.90
N SER A 20 -11.18 -18.42 -16.70
CA SER A 20 -10.83 -19.22 -15.53
C SER A 20 -11.10 -20.72 -15.77
N VAL A 21 -12.23 -21.08 -16.37
CA VAL A 21 -12.55 -22.46 -16.73
C VAL A 21 -11.54 -23.02 -17.75
N CYS A 22 -11.19 -22.26 -18.78
CA CYS A 22 -10.17 -22.67 -19.76
C CYS A 22 -8.80 -22.92 -19.08
N LEU A 23 -8.38 -22.06 -18.17
CA LEU A 23 -7.12 -22.26 -17.44
C LEU A 23 -7.17 -23.51 -16.52
N LEU A 24 -8.29 -23.77 -15.88
CA LEU A 24 -8.50 -24.98 -15.08
C LEU A 24 -8.43 -26.24 -15.95
N VAL A 25 -9.11 -26.23 -17.10
CA VAL A 25 -9.04 -27.33 -18.09
C VAL A 25 -7.63 -27.51 -18.62
N SER A 26 -6.92 -26.44 -18.96
CA SER A 26 -5.52 -26.48 -19.35
C SER A 26 -4.67 -27.23 -18.32
N GLN A 27 -4.82 -26.86 -17.04
CA GLN A 27 -4.06 -27.49 -15.97
C GLN A 27 -4.40 -28.99 -15.80
N ALA A 28 -5.67 -29.35 -15.90
CA ALA A 28 -6.10 -30.75 -15.82
C ALA A 28 -5.55 -31.60 -17.00
N LEU A 29 -5.42 -31.01 -18.17
CA LEU A 29 -4.91 -31.70 -19.37
C LEU A 29 -3.38 -31.88 -19.37
N ARG A 30 -2.61 -31.04 -18.66
CA ARG A 30 -1.13 -31.12 -18.64
C ARG A 30 -0.60 -32.47 -18.16
N GLY A 31 -1.32 -33.14 -17.26
CA GLY A 31 -0.98 -34.48 -16.78
C GLY A 31 -1.52 -35.63 -17.62
N SER A 32 -2.17 -35.38 -18.74
CA SER A 32 -2.86 -36.38 -19.57
C SER A 32 -2.20 -36.61 -20.92
N ARG A 33 -2.66 -37.66 -21.67
CA ARG A 33 -2.24 -37.90 -23.06
C ARG A 33 -2.63 -36.77 -24.06
N ARG A 34 -3.43 -35.78 -23.59
CA ARG A 34 -3.87 -34.61 -24.38
C ARG A 34 -3.13 -33.31 -24.01
N ALA A 35 -1.87 -33.43 -23.61
CA ALA A 35 -1.05 -32.30 -23.22
C ALA A 35 -0.95 -31.17 -24.28
N SER A 36 -0.97 -31.54 -25.58
CA SER A 36 -0.98 -30.56 -26.69
C SER A 36 -2.24 -29.66 -26.72
N SER A 37 -3.36 -30.13 -26.17
CA SER A 37 -4.58 -29.30 -26.07
C SER A 37 -4.51 -28.35 -24.87
N ALA A 38 -3.63 -28.61 -23.86
CA ALA A 38 -3.48 -27.76 -22.68
C ALA A 38 -3.06 -26.33 -23.06
N ASP A 39 -2.15 -26.18 -24.02
CA ASP A 39 -1.63 -24.90 -24.48
C ASP A 39 -2.70 -24.07 -25.16
N THR A 40 -3.58 -24.73 -25.94
CA THR A 40 -4.74 -24.07 -26.59
C THR A 40 -5.70 -23.52 -25.55
N PHE A 41 -6.02 -24.29 -24.52
CA PHE A 41 -6.88 -23.83 -23.42
C PHE A 41 -6.22 -22.73 -22.57
N ALA A 42 -4.91 -22.80 -22.34
CA ALA A 42 -4.16 -21.75 -21.65
C ALA A 42 -4.22 -20.43 -22.43
N TRP A 43 -3.98 -20.50 -23.75
CA TRP A 43 -4.06 -19.34 -24.64
C TRP A 43 -5.48 -18.76 -24.70
N ALA A 44 -6.51 -19.61 -24.88
CA ALA A 44 -7.91 -19.19 -24.89
C ALA A 44 -8.31 -18.52 -23.55
N GLY A 45 -7.86 -19.09 -22.42
CA GLY A 45 -8.06 -18.50 -21.10
C GLY A 45 -7.42 -17.12 -20.96
N ALA A 46 -6.18 -16.97 -21.42
CA ALA A 46 -5.48 -15.69 -21.41
C ALA A 46 -6.18 -14.63 -22.28
N VAL A 47 -6.63 -14.99 -23.48
CA VAL A 47 -7.40 -14.11 -24.38
C VAL A 47 -8.73 -13.70 -23.74
N ALA A 48 -9.44 -14.62 -23.09
CA ALA A 48 -10.70 -14.33 -22.43
C ALA A 48 -10.51 -13.31 -21.27
N HIS A 49 -9.43 -13.39 -20.52
CA HIS A 49 -9.09 -12.38 -19.50
C HIS A 49 -8.75 -11.01 -20.11
N ILE A 50 -8.10 -10.97 -21.27
CA ILE A 50 -7.86 -9.71 -22.00
C ILE A 50 -9.18 -9.10 -22.48
N LEU A 51 -10.10 -9.92 -23.00
CA LEU A 51 -11.43 -9.44 -23.41
C LEU A 51 -12.24 -8.92 -22.22
N ALA A 52 -12.16 -9.56 -21.05
CA ALA A 52 -12.78 -9.06 -19.83
C ALA A 52 -12.21 -7.70 -19.42
N PHE A 53 -10.89 -7.48 -19.56
CA PHE A 53 -10.27 -6.16 -19.33
C PHE A 53 -10.82 -5.11 -20.31
N VAL A 54 -10.97 -5.44 -21.58
CA VAL A 54 -11.55 -4.51 -22.59
C VAL A 54 -12.99 -4.16 -22.23
N ALA A 55 -13.79 -5.14 -21.79
CA ALA A 55 -15.18 -4.91 -21.36
C ALA A 55 -15.26 -4.02 -20.12
N LEU A 56 -14.42 -4.25 -19.11
CA LEU A 56 -14.35 -3.39 -17.92
C LEU A 56 -13.83 -1.98 -18.26
N THR A 57 -12.91 -1.86 -19.20
CA THR A 57 -12.45 -0.55 -19.71
C THR A 57 -13.59 0.21 -20.39
N PHE A 58 -14.43 -0.48 -21.15
CA PHE A 58 -15.64 0.09 -21.72
C PHE A 58 -16.60 0.58 -20.62
N CYS A 59 -16.83 -0.22 -19.57
CA CYS A 59 -17.69 0.16 -18.44
C CYS A 59 -17.19 1.42 -17.72
N CYS A 60 -15.90 1.49 -17.40
CA CYS A 60 -15.29 2.70 -16.79
C CYS A 60 -15.39 3.90 -17.74
N GLY A 61 -15.09 3.71 -19.03
CA GLY A 61 -15.17 4.77 -20.04
C GLY A 61 -16.58 5.30 -20.22
N LEU A 62 -17.59 4.43 -20.14
CA LEU A 62 -19.00 4.83 -20.22
C LEU A 62 -19.42 5.71 -19.05
N LEU A 63 -19.05 5.35 -17.81
CA LEU A 63 -19.32 6.19 -16.64
C LEU A 63 -18.62 7.56 -16.74
N VAL A 64 -17.33 7.56 -17.11
CA VAL A 64 -16.59 8.81 -17.33
C VAL A 64 -17.27 9.68 -18.38
N PHE A 65 -17.71 9.07 -19.48
CA PHE A 65 -18.46 9.80 -20.53
C PHE A 65 -19.73 10.42 -19.95
N CYS A 66 -20.53 9.68 -19.18
CA CYS A 66 -21.75 10.20 -18.56
C CYS A 66 -21.46 11.34 -17.57
N PHE A 67 -20.43 11.21 -16.71
CA PHE A 67 -20.00 12.28 -15.83
C PHE A 67 -19.57 13.55 -16.56
N MET A 68 -18.82 13.40 -17.66
CA MET A 68 -18.31 14.55 -18.44
C MET A 68 -19.37 15.24 -19.27
N THR A 69 -20.39 14.52 -19.71
CA THR A 69 -21.47 15.07 -20.55
C THR A 69 -22.70 15.49 -19.77
N GLY A 70 -22.79 15.14 -18.47
CA GLY A 70 -23.99 15.35 -17.68
C GLY A 70 -25.15 14.45 -18.15
N ASP A 71 -24.88 13.23 -18.59
CA ASP A 71 -25.91 12.23 -18.92
C ASP A 71 -26.31 11.48 -17.64
N PHE A 72 -27.40 11.92 -17.02
CA PHE A 72 -27.92 11.37 -15.78
C PHE A 72 -28.85 10.16 -15.97
N SER A 73 -28.80 9.47 -17.11
CA SER A 73 -29.55 8.25 -17.34
C SER A 73 -29.11 7.06 -16.44
N ILE A 74 -28.00 7.22 -15.74
CA ILE A 74 -27.47 6.29 -14.73
C ILE A 74 -27.57 6.94 -13.36
N GLU A 75 -28.23 6.28 -12.41
CA GLU A 75 -28.47 6.79 -11.04
C GLU A 75 -27.15 7.13 -10.31
N TYR A 76 -26.14 6.29 -10.44
CA TYR A 76 -24.81 6.53 -9.87
C TYR A 76 -24.20 7.87 -10.34
N VAL A 77 -24.37 8.22 -11.61
CA VAL A 77 -23.89 9.49 -12.15
C VAL A 77 -24.65 10.68 -11.55
N LEU A 78 -25.94 10.49 -11.30
CA LEU A 78 -26.78 11.51 -10.67
C LEU A 78 -26.33 11.82 -9.23
N LEU A 79 -26.01 10.78 -8.47
CA LEU A 79 -25.65 10.90 -7.05
C LEU A 79 -24.22 11.42 -6.83
N GLU A 80 -23.30 11.11 -7.73
CA GLU A 80 -21.87 11.39 -7.55
C GLU A 80 -21.33 12.46 -8.51
N HIS A 81 -22.19 13.22 -9.18
CA HIS A 81 -21.79 14.28 -10.10
C HIS A 81 -21.36 15.54 -9.36
N SER A 82 -20.18 16.07 -9.66
CA SER A 82 -19.71 17.35 -9.14
C SER A 82 -20.23 18.52 -9.96
N GLU A 83 -20.76 19.51 -9.29
CA GLU A 83 -21.23 20.79 -9.85
C GLU A 83 -20.15 21.89 -9.82
N ALA A 84 -18.94 21.57 -9.33
CA ALA A 84 -17.86 22.53 -9.28
C ALA A 84 -17.45 23.01 -10.68
N GLU A 85 -17.08 24.28 -10.76
CA GLU A 85 -16.73 24.96 -12.03
C GLU A 85 -15.22 24.96 -12.28
N GLY A 86 -14.83 25.28 -13.51
CA GLY A 86 -13.43 25.44 -13.91
C GLY A 86 -12.66 24.10 -14.06
N ALA A 87 -11.34 24.19 -14.06
CA ALA A 87 -10.46 23.04 -14.29
C ALA A 87 -10.56 21.98 -13.19
N LEU A 88 -10.74 22.40 -11.93
CA LEU A 88 -10.95 21.48 -10.81
C LEU A 88 -12.30 20.77 -10.91
N GLY A 89 -13.35 21.44 -11.38
CA GLY A 89 -14.65 20.82 -11.63
C GLY A 89 -14.56 19.67 -12.65
N VAL A 90 -13.74 19.81 -13.70
CA VAL A 90 -13.46 18.73 -14.63
C VAL A 90 -12.78 17.55 -13.94
N LEU A 91 -11.81 17.81 -13.05
CA LEU A 91 -11.15 16.79 -12.26
C LEU A 91 -12.13 16.07 -11.33
N TYR A 92 -13.03 16.82 -10.67
CA TYR A 92 -14.00 16.23 -9.73
C TYR A 92 -15.06 15.41 -10.46
N ARG A 93 -15.57 15.86 -11.63
CA ARG A 93 -16.44 15.03 -12.48
C ARG A 93 -15.78 13.74 -12.92
N PHE A 94 -14.50 13.79 -13.28
CA PHE A 94 -13.74 12.57 -13.57
C PHE A 94 -13.60 11.67 -12.33
N ALA A 95 -13.39 12.27 -11.14
CA ALA A 95 -13.30 11.56 -9.87
C ALA A 95 -14.64 10.90 -9.46
N GLY A 96 -15.76 11.32 -10.02
CA GLY A 96 -17.07 10.68 -9.85
C GLY A 96 -17.03 9.18 -10.14
N LEU A 97 -16.15 8.72 -11.05
CA LEU A 97 -15.97 7.28 -11.32
C LEU A 97 -15.70 6.47 -10.04
N TRP A 98 -15.04 7.02 -9.03
CA TRP A 98 -14.69 6.32 -7.79
C TRP A 98 -15.22 6.98 -6.52
N ALA A 99 -16.03 8.02 -6.62
CA ALA A 99 -16.54 8.75 -5.49
C ALA A 99 -17.48 7.90 -4.60
N GLY A 100 -18.30 7.07 -5.22
CA GLY A 100 -19.25 6.21 -4.52
C GLY A 100 -18.83 4.72 -4.49
N ARG A 101 -19.68 3.94 -3.85
CA ARG A 101 -19.49 2.50 -3.61
C ARG A 101 -19.33 1.71 -4.91
N GLU A 102 -20.26 1.87 -5.84
CA GLU A 102 -20.39 1.09 -7.05
C GLU A 102 -19.22 1.33 -8.01
N GLY A 103 -18.91 2.61 -8.23
CA GLY A 103 -17.87 3.01 -9.14
C GLY A 103 -16.47 2.69 -8.61
N SER A 104 -16.23 2.83 -7.30
CA SER A 104 -14.95 2.43 -6.69
C SER A 104 -14.70 0.93 -6.79
N LEU A 105 -15.73 0.10 -6.71
CA LEU A 105 -15.63 -1.35 -6.91
C LEU A 105 -15.35 -1.69 -8.38
N LEU A 106 -15.99 -0.99 -9.33
CA LEU A 106 -15.73 -1.12 -10.76
C LEU A 106 -14.28 -0.73 -11.10
N LEU A 107 -13.79 0.38 -10.56
CA LEU A 107 -12.40 0.79 -10.73
C LEU A 107 -11.42 -0.27 -10.20
N TRP A 108 -11.71 -0.86 -9.04
CA TRP A 108 -10.85 -1.90 -8.48
C TRP A 108 -10.86 -3.18 -9.33
N ALA A 109 -12.04 -3.64 -9.77
CA ALA A 109 -12.14 -4.79 -10.69
C ALA A 109 -11.39 -4.52 -12.00
N TRP A 110 -11.52 -3.31 -12.57
CA TRP A 110 -10.76 -2.89 -13.74
C TRP A 110 -9.25 -2.95 -13.52
N LEU A 111 -8.76 -2.45 -12.38
CA LEU A 111 -7.32 -2.50 -12.04
C LEU A 111 -6.81 -3.93 -11.84
N ILE A 112 -7.58 -4.82 -11.16
CA ILE A 112 -7.22 -6.25 -11.07
C ILE A 112 -7.12 -6.85 -12.46
N SER A 113 -8.08 -6.56 -13.36
CA SER A 113 -8.07 -7.05 -14.73
C SER A 113 -6.88 -6.52 -15.54
N ALA A 114 -6.48 -5.27 -15.33
CA ALA A 114 -5.29 -4.67 -15.94
C ALA A 114 -3.99 -5.39 -15.50
N PHE A 115 -3.85 -5.72 -14.22
CA PHE A 115 -2.74 -6.53 -13.72
C PHE A 115 -2.79 -7.96 -14.29
N ASN A 116 -3.98 -8.55 -14.44
CA ASN A 116 -4.17 -9.86 -15.06
C ASN A 116 -3.72 -9.89 -16.52
N VAL A 117 -3.89 -8.79 -17.28
CA VAL A 117 -3.34 -8.69 -18.66
C VAL A 117 -1.83 -8.91 -18.67
N ALA A 118 -1.09 -8.38 -17.70
CA ALA A 118 0.36 -8.60 -17.64
C ALA A 118 0.73 -10.08 -17.40
N VAL A 119 -0.08 -10.81 -16.64
CA VAL A 119 0.08 -12.26 -16.42
C VAL A 119 -0.39 -13.04 -17.64
N ALA A 120 -1.53 -12.67 -18.25
CA ALA A 120 -2.08 -13.28 -19.47
C ALA A 120 -1.08 -13.22 -20.64
N VAL A 121 -0.43 -12.06 -20.85
CA VAL A 121 0.63 -11.92 -21.86
C VAL A 121 1.81 -12.86 -21.60
N ARG A 122 2.13 -13.16 -20.32
CA ARG A 122 3.16 -14.15 -19.99
C ARG A 122 2.71 -15.57 -20.33
N VAL A 123 1.48 -15.93 -19.97
CA VAL A 123 0.88 -17.23 -20.32
C VAL A 123 0.95 -17.45 -21.83
N MET A 124 0.57 -16.44 -22.63
CA MET A 124 0.62 -16.52 -24.09
C MET A 124 2.04 -16.67 -24.65
N LYS A 125 3.06 -16.13 -23.97
CA LYS A 125 4.47 -16.15 -24.45
C LYS A 125 5.25 -17.36 -23.99
N HIS A 126 5.01 -17.86 -22.79
CA HIS A 126 5.89 -18.81 -22.13
C HIS A 126 5.20 -20.12 -21.69
N ASP A 127 3.86 -20.10 -21.61
CA ASP A 127 3.00 -21.22 -21.21
C ASP A 127 3.54 -22.05 -20.01
N GLU A 128 3.99 -21.35 -18.96
CA GLU A 128 4.44 -22.02 -17.75
C GLU A 128 3.25 -22.32 -16.81
N PRO A 129 3.18 -23.53 -16.22
CA PRO A 129 2.07 -23.92 -15.32
C PRO A 129 1.82 -22.93 -14.17
N ILE A 130 2.88 -22.32 -13.65
CA ILE A 130 2.78 -21.37 -12.53
C ILE A 130 2.10 -20.05 -12.98
N ASP A 131 2.34 -19.57 -14.20
CA ASP A 131 1.70 -18.37 -14.73
C ASP A 131 0.21 -18.62 -15.04
N CYS A 132 -0.11 -19.79 -15.62
CA CYS A 132 -1.50 -20.21 -15.85
C CYS A 132 -2.27 -20.30 -14.53
N MET A 133 -1.67 -20.89 -13.50
CA MET A 133 -2.30 -21.04 -12.21
C MET A 133 -2.42 -19.70 -11.46
N ALA A 134 -1.45 -18.81 -11.58
CA ALA A 134 -1.53 -17.46 -11.02
C ALA A 134 -2.64 -16.64 -11.70
N LEU A 135 -2.79 -16.74 -13.02
CA LEU A 135 -3.89 -16.09 -13.75
C LEU A 135 -5.26 -16.68 -13.36
N LEU A 136 -5.35 -18.00 -13.15
CA LEU A 136 -6.57 -18.64 -12.65
C LEU A 136 -6.94 -18.09 -11.25
N VAL A 137 -6.00 -18.07 -10.30
CA VAL A 137 -6.28 -17.63 -8.93
C VAL A 137 -6.71 -16.15 -8.91
N SER A 138 -5.99 -15.26 -9.61
CA SER A 138 -6.39 -13.86 -9.71
C SER A 138 -7.66 -13.65 -10.50
N GLY A 139 -7.93 -14.52 -11.48
CA GLY A 139 -9.19 -14.57 -12.22
C GLY A 139 -10.39 -14.91 -11.33
N LEU A 140 -10.25 -15.88 -10.43
CA LEU A 140 -11.31 -16.22 -9.46
C LEU A 140 -11.60 -15.05 -8.49
N VAL A 141 -10.58 -14.29 -8.07
CA VAL A 141 -10.79 -13.05 -7.33
C VAL A 141 -11.59 -12.06 -8.16
N LEU A 142 -11.23 -11.86 -9.42
CA LEU A 142 -11.94 -10.95 -10.32
C LEU A 142 -13.38 -11.40 -10.60
N VAL A 143 -13.64 -12.72 -10.70
CA VAL A 143 -15.01 -13.27 -10.81
C VAL A 143 -15.84 -12.82 -9.62
N ALA A 144 -15.30 -12.91 -8.38
CA ALA A 144 -16.01 -12.49 -7.18
C ALA A 144 -16.36 -10.99 -7.22
N PHE A 145 -15.43 -10.14 -7.64
CA PHE A 145 -15.65 -8.69 -7.74
C PHE A 145 -16.71 -8.34 -8.79
N VAL A 146 -16.66 -8.97 -9.98
CA VAL A 146 -17.66 -8.70 -11.03
C VAL A 146 -19.02 -9.30 -10.66
N ALA A 147 -19.02 -10.46 -9.98
CA ALA A 147 -20.25 -11.09 -9.51
C ALA A 147 -21.02 -10.20 -8.51
N VAL A 148 -20.33 -9.58 -7.54
CA VAL A 148 -21.00 -8.70 -6.58
C VAL A 148 -21.61 -7.49 -7.27
N MET A 149 -20.97 -6.93 -8.30
CA MET A 149 -21.53 -5.83 -9.06
C MET A 149 -22.74 -6.24 -9.91
N LEU A 150 -22.83 -7.50 -10.37
CA LEU A 150 -23.95 -7.99 -11.18
C LEU A 150 -25.12 -8.47 -10.35
N PHE A 151 -24.87 -9.03 -9.16
CA PHE A 151 -25.90 -9.74 -8.38
C PHE A 151 -26.29 -9.03 -7.07
N SER A 152 -25.69 -7.86 -6.77
CA SER A 152 -26.07 -7.00 -5.67
C SER A 152 -26.51 -5.65 -6.20
N GLU A 153 -27.75 -5.26 -5.96
CA GLU A 153 -28.31 -3.98 -6.40
C GLU A 153 -27.51 -2.81 -5.84
N SER A 154 -27.17 -2.86 -4.56
CA SER A 154 -26.37 -1.83 -3.87
C SER A 154 -24.93 -1.67 -4.39
N ASN A 155 -24.46 -2.58 -5.24
CA ASN A 155 -23.11 -2.53 -5.85
C ASN A 155 -23.14 -2.42 -7.37
N MET A 156 -24.34 -2.31 -7.99
CA MET A 156 -24.53 -2.25 -9.43
C MET A 156 -24.34 -0.81 -9.95
N PRO A 157 -23.25 -0.49 -10.69
CA PRO A 157 -22.98 0.88 -11.13
C PRO A 157 -23.84 1.37 -12.30
N PHE A 158 -24.72 0.51 -12.86
CA PHE A 158 -25.50 0.80 -14.06
C PHE A 158 -27.02 0.71 -13.84
N ILE A 159 -27.49 1.07 -12.64
CA ILE A 159 -28.94 1.22 -12.39
C ILE A 159 -29.45 2.42 -13.18
N ALA A 160 -30.58 2.28 -13.83
CA ALA A 160 -31.20 3.38 -14.57
C ALA A 160 -31.83 4.39 -13.58
N THR A 161 -31.61 5.66 -13.82
CA THR A 161 -32.26 6.72 -13.04
C THR A 161 -33.77 6.65 -13.17
N ALA A 162 -34.48 6.68 -12.05
CA ALA A 162 -35.92 6.61 -12.03
C ALA A 162 -36.58 7.89 -12.57
N ALA A 163 -37.69 7.74 -13.31
CA ALA A 163 -38.61 8.86 -13.54
C ALA A 163 -39.24 9.27 -12.18
N PRO A 164 -39.40 10.57 -11.88
CA PRO A 164 -39.42 11.73 -12.75
C PRO A 164 -38.13 12.55 -12.83
N TYR A 165 -36.99 12.05 -12.39
CA TYR A 165 -35.75 12.85 -12.29
C TYR A 165 -35.12 13.19 -13.65
N ILE A 166 -35.39 12.40 -14.68
CA ILE A 166 -34.85 12.61 -16.04
C ILE A 166 -35.93 12.62 -17.12
N ASP A 167 -35.67 13.36 -18.18
CA ASP A 167 -36.46 13.32 -19.42
C ASP A 167 -35.98 12.16 -20.35
N SER A 168 -36.65 12.02 -21.49
CA SER A 168 -36.32 10.98 -22.48
C SER A 168 -34.91 11.13 -23.11
N SER A 169 -34.26 12.30 -22.92
CA SER A 169 -32.90 12.58 -23.39
C SER A 169 -31.82 12.32 -22.32
N GLY A 170 -32.21 11.90 -21.10
CA GLY A 170 -31.31 11.70 -19.98
C GLY A 170 -30.94 12.98 -19.22
N ARG A 171 -31.63 14.09 -19.50
CA ARG A 171 -31.44 15.35 -18.82
C ARG A 171 -32.37 15.48 -17.60
N LEU A 172 -31.92 16.24 -16.61
CA LEU A 172 -32.68 16.46 -15.40
C LEU A 172 -33.94 17.30 -15.63
N THR A 173 -35.07 16.80 -15.15
CA THR A 173 -36.35 17.51 -15.18
C THR A 173 -36.65 18.23 -13.87
N ASN A 174 -36.07 17.79 -12.74
CA ASN A 174 -36.29 18.41 -11.43
C ASN A 174 -34.95 18.50 -10.68
N THR A 175 -34.42 19.72 -10.54
CA THR A 175 -33.13 20.01 -9.92
C THR A 175 -33.21 20.24 -8.39
N GLY A 176 -34.40 20.32 -7.82
CA GLY A 176 -34.63 20.80 -6.45
C GLY A 176 -34.32 19.79 -5.34
N SER A 177 -34.17 18.49 -5.64
CA SER A 177 -33.94 17.43 -4.64
C SER A 177 -32.70 16.59 -4.88
N MET A 178 -31.76 17.09 -5.68
CA MET A 178 -30.60 16.30 -6.11
C MET A 178 -29.46 16.40 -5.14
N GLN A 179 -29.07 15.25 -4.65
CA GLN A 179 -27.77 15.04 -4.05
C GLN A 179 -26.75 15.06 -5.19
N GLY A 180 -25.74 15.87 -5.11
CA GLY A 180 -24.54 15.77 -5.95
C GLY A 180 -23.42 15.11 -5.14
N MET A 181 -22.21 15.12 -5.69
CA MET A 181 -21.01 14.68 -4.99
C MET A 181 -20.90 15.37 -3.62
N ASN A 182 -20.53 14.61 -2.59
CA ASN A 182 -20.26 15.16 -1.27
C ASN A 182 -19.15 16.23 -1.36
N PRO A 183 -19.35 17.46 -0.85
CA PRO A 183 -18.36 18.53 -0.91
C PRO A 183 -16.99 18.16 -0.32
N LEU A 184 -16.94 17.26 0.67
CA LEU A 184 -15.69 16.75 1.23
C LEU A 184 -14.82 16.05 0.17
N LEU A 185 -15.42 15.46 -0.86
CA LEU A 185 -14.72 14.78 -1.95
C LEU A 185 -14.19 15.76 -3.01
N GLU A 186 -14.68 17.00 -3.05
CA GLU A 186 -14.28 18.05 -3.98
C GLU A 186 -12.97 18.72 -3.54
N HIS A 187 -11.89 17.94 -3.55
CA HIS A 187 -10.53 18.41 -3.29
C HIS A 187 -9.53 17.64 -4.17
N TRP A 188 -8.49 18.33 -4.67
CA TRP A 188 -7.53 17.72 -5.60
C TRP A 188 -6.82 16.49 -5.03
N ALA A 189 -6.45 16.52 -3.73
CA ALA A 189 -5.80 15.39 -3.08
C ALA A 189 -6.76 14.20 -2.97
N GLN A 190 -8.04 14.43 -2.64
CA GLN A 190 -9.07 13.41 -2.60
C GLN A 190 -9.38 12.85 -3.99
N ALA A 191 -9.35 13.66 -5.03
CA ALA A 191 -9.53 13.16 -6.40
C ALA A 191 -8.43 12.17 -6.82
N ILE A 192 -7.20 12.29 -6.29
CA ILE A 192 -6.05 11.44 -6.67
C ILE A 192 -5.81 10.31 -5.64
N HIS A 193 -6.15 10.52 -4.37
CA HIS A 193 -5.90 9.57 -3.27
C HIS A 193 -6.52 8.18 -3.48
N PRO A 194 -7.85 7.99 -3.73
CA PRO A 194 -8.45 6.67 -3.84
C PRO A 194 -7.92 5.85 -5.02
N PRO A 195 -7.78 6.37 -6.25
CA PRO A 195 -7.25 5.57 -7.34
C PRO A 195 -5.81 5.11 -7.11
N THR A 196 -4.98 5.88 -6.39
CA THR A 196 -3.63 5.43 -6.02
C THR A 196 -3.67 4.28 -5.01
N LEU A 197 -4.55 4.31 -4.01
CA LEU A 197 -4.77 3.18 -3.12
C LEU A 197 -5.25 1.94 -3.88
N PHE A 198 -6.23 2.09 -4.78
CA PHE A 198 -6.77 0.96 -5.55
C PHE A 198 -5.73 0.32 -6.48
N ILE A 199 -4.79 1.08 -7.06
CA ILE A 199 -3.65 0.51 -7.79
C ILE A 199 -2.83 -0.39 -6.86
N GLY A 200 -2.59 0.05 -5.63
CA GLY A 200 -1.89 -0.72 -4.62
C GLY A 200 -2.63 -2.00 -4.24
N TYR A 201 -3.91 -1.89 -3.92
CA TYR A 201 -4.77 -3.03 -3.55
C TYR A 201 -4.86 -4.06 -4.67
N ALA A 202 -5.19 -3.62 -5.88
CA ALA A 202 -5.31 -4.50 -7.04
C ALA A 202 -3.99 -5.22 -7.36
N GLY A 203 -2.87 -4.51 -7.28
CA GLY A 203 -1.57 -5.08 -7.59
C GLY A 203 -1.10 -6.12 -6.58
N LEU A 204 -1.54 -6.08 -5.31
CA LEU A 204 -1.24 -7.09 -4.28
C LEU A 204 -1.97 -8.41 -4.50
N THR A 205 -3.02 -8.46 -5.34
CA THR A 205 -3.64 -9.70 -5.81
C THR A 205 -2.63 -10.60 -6.54
N ILE A 206 -1.67 -10.02 -7.26
CA ILE A 206 -0.69 -10.79 -8.04
C ILE A 206 0.30 -11.56 -7.18
N PRO A 207 0.97 -10.99 -6.16
CA PRO A 207 1.81 -11.76 -5.23
C PRO A 207 1.06 -12.89 -4.53
N PHE A 208 -0.19 -12.66 -4.10
CA PHE A 208 -1.06 -13.68 -3.55
C PHE A 208 -1.32 -14.80 -4.56
N ALA A 209 -1.74 -14.46 -5.77
CA ALA A 209 -2.02 -15.43 -6.82
C ALA A 209 -0.80 -16.30 -7.16
N TYR A 210 0.40 -15.72 -7.26
CA TYR A 210 1.63 -16.48 -7.46
C TYR A 210 2.02 -17.34 -6.26
N ALA A 211 1.76 -16.89 -5.03
CA ALA A 211 2.00 -17.69 -3.82
C ALA A 211 1.12 -18.96 -3.81
N ILE A 212 -0.19 -18.80 -4.07
CA ILE A 212 -1.12 -19.92 -4.16
C ILE A 212 -0.79 -20.82 -5.37
N ALA A 213 -0.44 -20.24 -6.52
CA ALA A 213 0.00 -20.99 -7.69
C ALA A 213 1.23 -21.85 -7.38
N ALA A 214 2.24 -21.31 -6.68
CA ALA A 214 3.44 -22.04 -6.28
C ALA A 214 3.13 -23.25 -5.36
N LEU A 215 2.15 -23.09 -4.45
CA LEU A 215 1.66 -24.18 -3.60
C LEU A 215 0.94 -25.27 -4.43
N ILE A 216 0.08 -24.87 -5.37
CA ILE A 216 -0.69 -25.81 -6.21
C ILE A 216 0.24 -26.60 -7.11
N VAL A 217 1.13 -25.93 -7.86
CA VAL A 217 2.08 -26.58 -8.78
C VAL A 217 3.29 -27.20 -8.06
N ASN A 218 3.40 -27.02 -6.74
CA ASN A 218 4.51 -27.48 -5.92
C ASN A 218 5.89 -26.97 -6.37
N ASP A 219 5.98 -25.69 -6.69
CA ASP A 219 7.25 -25.06 -7.11
C ASP A 219 7.82 -24.15 -6.00
N PRO A 220 8.72 -24.65 -5.11
CA PRO A 220 9.37 -23.87 -4.07
C PRO A 220 10.57 -23.08 -4.57
N SER A 221 10.75 -22.93 -5.88
CA SER A 221 11.84 -22.18 -6.49
C SER A 221 11.65 -20.65 -6.31
N LYS A 222 12.68 -19.88 -6.67
CA LYS A 222 12.61 -18.41 -6.63
C LYS A 222 11.71 -17.79 -7.71
N LYS A 223 11.24 -18.58 -8.67
CA LYS A 223 10.48 -18.12 -9.84
C LYS A 223 9.27 -17.28 -9.49
N TRP A 224 8.41 -17.77 -8.60
CA TRP A 224 7.19 -17.07 -8.23
C TRP A 224 7.47 -15.72 -7.56
N VAL A 225 8.51 -15.65 -6.70
CA VAL A 225 8.95 -14.42 -6.06
C VAL A 225 9.53 -13.44 -7.08
N GLU A 226 10.35 -13.91 -8.02
CA GLU A 226 10.93 -13.06 -9.06
C GLU A 226 9.86 -12.45 -9.97
N ARG A 227 8.79 -13.21 -10.27
CA ARG A 227 7.67 -12.77 -11.09
C ARG A 227 6.75 -11.78 -10.38
N SER A 228 6.53 -11.96 -9.08
CA SER A 228 5.59 -11.16 -8.29
C SER A 228 6.24 -9.99 -7.56
N SER A 229 7.54 -10.02 -7.30
CA SER A 229 8.20 -9.01 -6.45
C SER A 229 8.12 -7.58 -6.98
N ARG A 230 8.08 -7.39 -8.30
CA ARG A 230 7.94 -6.06 -8.89
C ARG A 230 6.52 -5.52 -8.68
N PHE A 231 5.50 -6.38 -8.79
CA PHE A 231 4.12 -6.01 -8.50
C PHE A 231 3.97 -5.63 -7.01
N ALA A 232 4.53 -6.41 -6.10
CA ALA A 232 4.54 -6.09 -4.68
C ALA A 232 5.16 -4.72 -4.38
N MET A 233 6.30 -4.39 -5.02
CA MET A 233 6.98 -3.10 -4.81
C MET A 233 6.19 -1.93 -5.43
N ILE A 234 5.62 -2.10 -6.61
CA ILE A 234 4.75 -1.09 -7.23
C ILE A 234 3.52 -0.86 -6.37
N SER A 235 2.87 -1.93 -5.90
CA SER A 235 1.71 -1.84 -5.02
C SER A 235 2.02 -1.14 -3.71
N TRP A 236 3.15 -1.45 -3.09
CA TRP A 236 3.59 -0.79 -1.86
C TRP A 236 3.86 0.70 -2.06
N LEU A 237 4.46 1.09 -3.19
CA LEU A 237 4.63 2.49 -3.57
C LEU A 237 3.28 3.21 -3.68
N PHE A 238 2.34 2.66 -4.46
CA PHE A 238 1.05 3.31 -4.70
C PHE A 238 0.17 3.36 -3.45
N LEU A 239 0.21 2.33 -2.59
CA LEU A 239 -0.41 2.39 -1.26
C LEU A 239 0.18 3.53 -0.42
N GLY A 240 1.50 3.65 -0.36
CA GLY A 240 2.16 4.73 0.36
C GLY A 240 1.82 6.11 -0.19
N VAL A 241 1.80 6.29 -1.52
CA VAL A 241 1.36 7.53 -2.17
C VAL A 241 -0.09 7.85 -1.80
N GLY A 242 -0.97 6.85 -1.88
CA GLY A 242 -2.36 7.01 -1.51
C GLY A 242 -2.52 7.43 -0.05
N ILE A 243 -1.92 6.72 0.90
CA ILE A 243 -1.95 7.08 2.33
C ILE A 243 -1.49 8.53 2.53
N GLY A 244 -0.35 8.92 1.96
CA GLY A 244 0.17 10.28 2.13
C GLY A 244 -0.70 11.36 1.51
N LEU A 245 -1.35 11.11 0.37
CA LEU A 245 -2.32 12.03 -0.22
C LEU A 245 -3.61 12.12 0.63
N GLY A 246 -4.04 11.00 1.24
CA GLY A 246 -5.12 10.99 2.23
C GLY A 246 -4.77 11.83 3.46
N CYS A 247 -3.52 11.75 3.94
CA CYS A 247 -3.03 12.61 5.02
C CYS A 247 -3.09 14.11 4.64
N VAL A 248 -2.71 14.48 3.41
CA VAL A 248 -2.84 15.87 2.93
C VAL A 248 -4.31 16.30 2.90
N TRP A 249 -5.19 15.45 2.39
CA TRP A 249 -6.61 15.74 2.34
C TRP A 249 -7.22 15.89 3.75
N ALA A 250 -6.94 14.97 4.66
CA ALA A 250 -7.41 15.02 6.04
C ALA A 250 -6.95 16.31 6.73
N TYR A 251 -5.69 16.70 6.53
CA TYR A 251 -5.10 17.89 7.13
C TYR A 251 -5.81 19.18 6.72
N VAL A 252 -6.19 19.33 5.43
CA VAL A 252 -6.69 20.60 4.90
C VAL A 252 -8.23 20.68 4.90
N VAL A 253 -8.94 19.53 4.84
CA VAL A 253 -10.38 19.49 4.55
C VAL A 253 -11.22 19.05 5.73
N LEU A 254 -10.74 18.13 6.58
CA LEU A 254 -11.57 17.57 7.66
C LEU A 254 -11.66 18.47 8.90
N GLY A 255 -10.80 19.50 8.98
CA GLY A 255 -10.82 20.44 10.08
C GLY A 255 -10.42 19.85 11.45
N TRP A 256 -9.82 18.67 11.46
CA TRP A 256 -9.33 18.00 12.69
C TRP A 256 -8.01 18.59 13.19
N GLY A 257 -7.35 19.42 12.38
CA GLY A 257 -6.02 19.96 12.66
C GLY A 257 -4.88 18.94 12.59
N GLY A 258 -5.20 17.68 12.30
CA GLY A 258 -4.26 16.58 12.14
C GLY A 258 -4.36 15.94 10.76
N TYR A 259 -3.31 15.24 10.36
CA TYR A 259 -3.23 14.50 9.10
C TYR A 259 -3.60 13.02 9.25
N TRP A 260 -3.91 12.53 10.46
CA TRP A 260 -4.27 11.15 10.78
C TRP A 260 -5.16 11.10 12.02
N GLY A 261 -6.36 10.58 11.89
CA GLY A 261 -7.35 10.51 12.97
C GLY A 261 -7.54 9.11 13.56
N TRP A 262 -6.80 8.10 13.12
CA TRP A 262 -7.04 6.68 13.44
C TRP A 262 -8.45 6.21 13.07
N ASP A 263 -9.06 6.83 12.06
CA ASP A 263 -10.34 6.38 11.52
C ASP A 263 -10.24 4.93 11.00
N ALA A 264 -11.33 4.18 11.08
CA ALA A 264 -11.34 2.76 10.73
C ALA A 264 -10.89 2.49 9.28
N VAL A 265 -11.23 3.40 8.34
CA VAL A 265 -10.84 3.26 6.93
C VAL A 265 -9.39 3.72 6.68
N GLU A 266 -8.92 4.74 7.40
CA GLU A 266 -7.49 5.08 7.42
C GLU A 266 -6.66 3.89 7.89
N ASN A 267 -7.04 3.29 9.03
CA ASN A 267 -6.38 2.10 9.58
C ASN A 267 -6.36 0.95 8.56
N ALA A 268 -7.45 0.71 7.85
CA ALA A 268 -7.55 -0.35 6.84
C ALA A 268 -6.49 -0.22 5.75
N SER A 269 -6.17 0.99 5.31
CA SER A 269 -5.10 1.25 4.34
C SER A 269 -3.71 0.95 4.92
N LEU A 270 -3.47 1.33 6.17
CA LEU A 270 -2.22 1.11 6.89
C LEU A 270 -1.97 -0.38 7.17
N LEU A 271 -3.02 -1.16 7.50
CA LEU A 271 -2.93 -2.62 7.66
C LEU A 271 -2.28 -3.27 6.44
N SER A 272 -2.80 -2.96 5.25
CA SER A 272 -2.31 -3.50 3.99
C SER A 272 -0.87 -3.06 3.69
N TRP A 273 -0.54 -1.80 3.96
CA TRP A 273 0.79 -1.23 3.70
C TRP A 273 1.88 -1.85 4.59
N CYS A 274 1.60 -2.05 5.89
CA CYS A 274 2.53 -2.64 6.85
C CYS A 274 2.86 -4.09 6.49
N VAL A 275 1.87 -4.93 6.17
CA VAL A 275 2.14 -6.33 5.81
C VAL A 275 2.75 -6.45 4.41
N ALA A 276 2.40 -5.58 3.47
CA ALA A 276 3.08 -5.52 2.17
C ALA A 276 4.57 -5.18 2.31
N LEU A 277 4.97 -4.38 3.30
CA LEU A 277 6.37 -4.14 3.63
C LEU A 277 7.08 -5.42 4.11
N ALA A 278 6.43 -6.17 5.01
CA ALA A 278 6.95 -7.48 5.46
C ALA A 278 7.10 -8.45 4.27
N LEU A 279 6.16 -8.44 3.33
CA LEU A 279 6.22 -9.23 2.09
C LEU A 279 7.43 -8.84 1.21
N VAL A 280 7.65 -7.54 0.96
CA VAL A 280 8.78 -7.03 0.15
C VAL A 280 10.11 -7.41 0.76
N HIS A 281 10.23 -7.31 2.09
CA HIS A 281 11.42 -7.74 2.82
C HIS A 281 11.63 -9.26 2.76
N SER A 282 10.57 -10.05 2.92
CA SER A 282 10.61 -11.51 2.79
C SER A 282 11.06 -11.92 1.38
N PHE A 283 10.54 -11.29 0.34
CA PHE A 283 10.96 -11.54 -1.05
C PHE A 283 12.43 -11.19 -1.29
N THR A 284 12.95 -10.19 -0.61
CA THR A 284 14.37 -9.82 -0.70
C THR A 284 15.27 -10.92 -0.12
N VAL A 285 14.91 -11.49 1.02
CA VAL A 285 15.63 -12.61 1.65
C VAL A 285 15.50 -13.88 0.80
N TYR A 286 14.28 -14.20 0.32
CA TYR A 286 14.05 -15.37 -0.51
C TYR A 286 14.91 -15.35 -1.79
N ARG A 287 14.94 -14.24 -2.51
CA ARG A 287 15.74 -14.09 -3.74
C ARG A 287 17.23 -14.20 -3.49
N LYS A 288 17.74 -13.59 -2.41
CA LYS A 288 19.18 -13.52 -2.13
C LYS A 288 19.72 -14.76 -1.44
N ARG A 289 18.97 -15.33 -0.51
CA ARG A 289 19.42 -16.41 0.38
C ARG A 289 18.74 -17.75 0.11
N GLY A 290 17.57 -17.75 -0.53
CA GLY A 290 16.69 -18.92 -0.62
C GLY A 290 15.96 -19.25 0.68
N ALA A 291 16.08 -18.36 1.68
CA ALA A 291 15.46 -18.43 2.99
C ALA A 291 14.06 -17.79 2.99
N PHE A 292 13.30 -17.90 4.08
CA PHE A 292 11.97 -17.33 4.27
C PHE A 292 10.90 -17.86 3.30
N LYS A 293 11.02 -19.10 2.81
CA LYS A 293 10.09 -19.67 1.85
C LYS A 293 8.65 -19.67 2.36
N ARG A 294 8.41 -20.31 3.52
CA ARG A 294 7.08 -20.38 4.15
C ARG A 294 6.60 -19.01 4.58
N TRP A 295 7.49 -18.21 5.13
CA TRP A 295 7.22 -16.85 5.57
C TRP A 295 6.76 -15.94 4.43
N SER A 296 7.39 -16.04 3.26
CA SER A 296 7.00 -15.28 2.06
C SER A 296 5.60 -15.65 1.57
N VAL A 297 5.23 -16.93 1.60
CA VAL A 297 3.87 -17.39 1.25
C VAL A 297 2.85 -16.85 2.25
N MET A 298 3.14 -16.97 3.55
CA MET A 298 2.26 -16.44 4.61
C MET A 298 2.07 -14.93 4.46
N CYS A 299 3.16 -14.16 4.27
CA CYS A 299 3.07 -12.72 4.06
C CYS A 299 2.22 -12.37 2.84
N ALA A 300 2.33 -13.13 1.73
CA ALA A 300 1.51 -12.87 0.54
C ALA A 300 0.01 -13.09 0.81
N CYS A 301 -0.35 -14.17 1.53
CA CYS A 301 -1.72 -14.46 1.90
C CYS A 301 -2.29 -13.44 2.91
N ILE A 302 -1.54 -13.10 3.96
CA ILE A 302 -1.95 -12.13 4.97
C ILE A 302 -2.08 -10.73 4.33
N THR A 303 -1.17 -10.33 3.46
CA THR A 303 -1.25 -9.04 2.75
C THR A 303 -2.53 -8.95 1.94
N PHE A 304 -2.87 -9.97 1.18
CA PHE A 304 -4.12 -10.00 0.40
C PHE A 304 -5.35 -10.02 1.31
N ALA A 305 -5.33 -10.80 2.39
CA ALA A 305 -6.42 -10.83 3.36
C ALA A 305 -6.68 -9.44 3.95
N PHE A 306 -5.64 -8.67 4.32
CA PHE A 306 -5.82 -7.30 4.81
C PHE A 306 -6.25 -6.30 3.74
N VAL A 307 -5.86 -6.50 2.49
CA VAL A 307 -6.44 -5.73 1.37
C VAL A 307 -7.95 -5.92 1.30
N ILE A 308 -8.42 -7.16 1.42
CA ILE A 308 -9.87 -7.44 1.42
C ILE A 308 -10.52 -7.00 2.72
N THR A 309 -9.82 -7.06 3.86
CA THR A 309 -10.32 -6.51 5.14
C THR A 309 -10.58 -5.00 5.02
N GLY A 310 -9.77 -4.26 4.28
CA GLY A 310 -10.03 -2.85 4.01
C GLY A 310 -11.40 -2.62 3.36
N THR A 311 -11.72 -3.33 2.28
CA THR A 311 -13.04 -3.21 1.64
C THR A 311 -14.17 -3.80 2.50
N PHE A 312 -13.88 -4.82 3.28
CA PHE A 312 -14.83 -5.37 4.24
C PHE A 312 -15.23 -4.31 5.29
N ILE A 313 -14.28 -3.59 5.87
CA ILE A 313 -14.53 -2.52 6.83
C ILE A 313 -15.34 -1.39 6.19
N THR A 314 -15.00 -0.96 4.98
CA THR A 314 -15.66 0.18 4.31
C THR A 314 -17.09 -0.10 3.83
N ARG A 315 -17.48 -1.38 3.63
CA ARG A 315 -18.75 -1.77 2.96
C ARG A 315 -19.66 -2.63 3.81
N SER A 316 -19.18 -3.19 4.93
CA SER A 316 -19.97 -4.09 5.76
C SER A 316 -20.91 -3.37 6.74
N GLY A 317 -20.65 -2.10 7.04
CA GLY A 317 -21.36 -1.36 8.08
C GLY A 317 -21.03 -1.82 9.51
N ILE A 318 -19.99 -2.66 9.69
CA ILE A 318 -19.60 -3.19 11.01
C ILE A 318 -19.04 -2.10 11.92
N VAL A 319 -18.30 -1.15 11.35
CA VAL A 319 -17.71 -0.02 12.07
C VAL A 319 -18.15 1.29 11.45
N GLN A 320 -18.28 2.31 12.30
CA GLN A 320 -18.57 3.67 11.82
C GLN A 320 -17.28 4.35 11.40
N SER A 321 -17.34 5.10 10.30
CA SER A 321 -16.24 5.90 9.76
C SER A 321 -16.80 7.00 8.86
N VAL A 322 -16.14 8.14 8.82
CA VAL A 322 -16.48 9.23 7.88
C VAL A 322 -16.21 8.84 6.41
N HIS A 323 -15.47 7.75 6.18
CA HIS A 323 -15.14 7.21 4.86
C HIS A 323 -15.95 5.94 4.51
N ALA A 324 -16.78 5.42 5.43
CA ALA A 324 -17.52 4.18 5.19
C ALA A 324 -18.76 4.45 4.34
N PHE A 325 -19.09 3.48 3.50
CA PHE A 325 -20.38 3.42 2.82
C PHE A 325 -21.43 2.77 3.71
N GLU A 326 -22.69 2.93 3.38
CA GLU A 326 -23.78 2.18 4.03
C GLU A 326 -23.54 0.67 3.98
N GLY A 327 -23.88 -0.03 5.04
CA GLY A 327 -23.66 -1.47 5.15
C GLY A 327 -24.45 -2.27 4.11
N ASP A 328 -23.78 -3.25 3.48
CA ASP A 328 -24.39 -4.17 2.52
C ASP A 328 -24.15 -5.63 2.93
N PRO A 329 -25.23 -6.41 3.18
CA PRO A 329 -25.11 -7.82 3.59
C PRO A 329 -24.41 -8.70 2.55
N VAL A 330 -24.54 -8.41 1.25
CA VAL A 330 -23.87 -9.18 0.20
C VAL A 330 -22.38 -8.95 0.24
N SER A 331 -21.97 -7.70 0.39
CA SER A 331 -20.55 -7.33 0.57
C SER A 331 -19.97 -7.96 1.85
N LEU A 332 -20.71 -7.96 2.96
CA LEU A 332 -20.31 -8.60 4.21
C LEU A 332 -19.96 -10.08 4.01
N VAL A 333 -20.86 -10.84 3.40
CA VAL A 333 -20.68 -12.29 3.19
C VAL A 333 -19.59 -12.57 2.17
N LEU A 334 -19.57 -11.86 1.06
CA LEU A 334 -18.61 -12.11 -0.02
C LEU A 334 -17.19 -11.77 0.40
N PHE A 335 -16.95 -10.58 0.92
CA PHE A 335 -15.60 -10.16 1.31
C PHE A 335 -15.11 -10.90 2.56
N GLY A 336 -16.00 -11.18 3.54
CA GLY A 336 -15.67 -12.05 4.67
C GLY A 336 -15.30 -13.47 4.22
N GLY A 337 -16.06 -14.03 3.28
CA GLY A 337 -15.77 -15.32 2.65
C GLY A 337 -14.44 -15.32 1.89
N LEU A 338 -14.15 -14.26 1.15
CA LEU A 338 -12.90 -14.11 0.41
C LEU A 338 -11.67 -14.01 1.34
N ILE A 339 -11.79 -13.31 2.47
CA ILE A 339 -10.75 -13.28 3.53
C ILE A 339 -10.53 -14.70 4.05
N ALA A 340 -11.58 -15.39 4.46
CA ALA A 340 -11.49 -16.74 5.01
C ALA A 340 -10.88 -17.74 4.01
N VAL A 341 -11.36 -17.74 2.77
CA VAL A 341 -10.86 -18.64 1.71
C VAL A 341 -9.40 -18.37 1.39
N SER A 342 -9.00 -17.09 1.29
CA SER A 342 -7.62 -16.74 0.98
C SER A 342 -6.64 -17.19 2.08
N MET A 343 -7.01 -16.99 3.34
CA MET A 343 -6.21 -17.45 4.49
C MET A 343 -6.16 -18.96 4.58
N LEU A 344 -7.31 -19.64 4.45
CA LEU A 344 -7.37 -21.11 4.49
C LEU A 344 -6.57 -21.74 3.34
N ALA A 345 -6.66 -21.19 2.12
CA ALA A 345 -5.87 -21.66 0.98
C ALA A 345 -4.36 -21.56 1.26
N GLY A 346 -3.91 -20.47 1.87
CA GLY A 346 -2.51 -20.31 2.27
C GLY A 346 -2.09 -21.30 3.34
N VAL A 347 -2.84 -21.43 4.42
CA VAL A 347 -2.53 -22.31 5.55
C VAL A 347 -2.58 -23.79 5.13
N ILE A 348 -3.66 -24.22 4.49
CA ILE A 348 -3.83 -25.60 4.02
C ILE A 348 -2.77 -25.94 2.97
N GLY A 349 -2.55 -25.04 2.00
CA GLY A 349 -1.54 -25.23 0.98
C GLY A 349 -0.14 -25.36 1.54
N LEU A 350 0.25 -24.53 2.53
CA LEU A 350 1.53 -24.67 3.24
C LEU A 350 1.61 -25.96 4.05
N PHE A 351 0.52 -26.38 4.71
CA PHE A 351 0.49 -27.64 5.44
C PHE A 351 0.72 -28.83 4.51
N ILE A 352 0.03 -28.90 3.37
CA ILE A 352 0.20 -29.94 2.35
C ILE A 352 1.63 -29.92 1.77
N ARG A 353 2.17 -28.73 1.51
CA ARG A 353 3.49 -28.56 0.88
C ARG A 353 4.63 -28.30 1.89
N TRP A 354 4.41 -28.60 3.17
CA TRP A 354 5.32 -28.30 4.25
C TRP A 354 6.76 -28.78 4.00
N LYS A 355 6.90 -29.99 3.46
CA LYS A 355 8.20 -30.58 3.14
C LYS A 355 8.88 -29.91 1.93
N SER A 356 8.12 -29.55 0.90
CA SER A 356 8.65 -28.92 -0.31
C SER A 356 9.14 -27.49 -0.05
N PHE A 357 8.39 -26.73 0.77
CA PHE A 357 8.77 -25.39 1.20
C PHE A 357 9.63 -25.42 2.48
N CYS A 358 10.39 -26.51 2.67
CA CYS A 358 11.27 -26.67 3.82
C CYS A 358 12.33 -25.57 3.85
N PRO A 359 12.71 -25.10 5.05
CA PRO A 359 13.91 -24.29 5.23
C PRO A 359 15.13 -25.02 4.64
N GLY A 360 15.92 -24.32 3.81
CA GLY A 360 17.21 -24.82 3.36
C GLY A 360 18.27 -24.64 4.46
N GLU A 361 19.46 -25.18 4.25
CA GLU A 361 20.61 -25.01 5.16
C GLU A 361 20.89 -23.53 5.47
N ASN A 362 20.56 -22.62 4.55
CA ASN A 362 20.70 -21.16 4.70
C ASN A 362 19.59 -20.48 5.50
N ASP A 363 18.56 -21.20 5.95
CA ASP A 363 17.38 -20.65 6.64
C ASP A 363 17.52 -20.71 8.18
N VAL A 364 18.64 -21.27 8.66
CA VAL A 364 18.94 -21.31 10.10
C VAL A 364 19.48 -19.96 10.53
N MET A 365 18.83 -19.36 11.53
CA MET A 365 19.28 -18.13 12.16
C MET A 365 20.42 -18.46 13.13
N GLU A 366 21.66 -18.29 12.69
CA GLU A 366 22.83 -18.60 13.52
C GLU A 366 23.10 -17.56 14.62
N SER A 367 22.65 -16.32 14.43
CA SER A 367 22.92 -15.23 15.36
C SER A 367 21.84 -14.15 15.32
N PHE A 368 21.42 -13.68 16.50
CA PHE A 368 20.55 -12.51 16.62
C PHE A 368 21.23 -11.22 16.10
N ALA A 369 22.56 -11.12 16.19
CA ALA A 369 23.32 -10.03 15.61
C ALA A 369 23.60 -10.26 14.12
N SER A 370 22.55 -10.51 13.34
CA SER A 370 22.62 -10.76 11.90
C SER A 370 21.56 -9.96 11.15
N ARG A 371 21.79 -9.76 9.84
CA ARG A 371 20.82 -9.13 8.97
C ARG A 371 19.59 -10.02 8.78
N ASP A 372 19.75 -11.33 8.75
CA ASP A 372 18.64 -12.29 8.66
C ASP A 372 17.69 -12.13 9.86
N ALA A 373 18.26 -12.01 11.09
CA ALA A 373 17.49 -11.74 12.30
C ALA A 373 16.76 -10.38 12.24
N ALA A 374 17.44 -9.32 11.77
CA ALA A 374 16.83 -8.00 11.65
C ALA A 374 15.63 -8.02 10.66
N TYR A 375 15.72 -8.70 9.52
CA TYR A 375 14.59 -8.89 8.61
C TYR A 375 13.45 -9.71 9.24
N TYR A 376 13.80 -10.76 10.02
CA TYR A 376 12.80 -11.54 10.74
C TYR A 376 12.04 -10.70 11.76
N PHE A 377 12.74 -9.96 12.61
CA PHE A 377 12.12 -9.10 13.62
C PHE A 377 11.31 -7.97 12.98
N ASN A 378 11.79 -7.38 11.90
CA ASN A 378 11.01 -6.41 11.12
C ASN A 378 9.66 -7.00 10.69
N ASN A 379 9.67 -8.20 10.12
CA ASN A 379 8.44 -8.84 9.65
C ASN A 379 7.49 -9.18 10.81
N VAL A 380 8.05 -9.69 11.92
CA VAL A 380 7.25 -9.99 13.12
C VAL A 380 6.59 -8.73 13.68
N ILE A 381 7.34 -7.63 13.83
CA ILE A 381 6.81 -6.37 14.36
C ILE A 381 5.72 -5.84 13.43
N MET A 382 5.92 -5.84 12.11
CA MET A 382 4.92 -5.36 11.15
C MET A 382 3.63 -6.18 11.23
N ILE A 383 3.73 -7.51 11.30
CA ILE A 383 2.54 -8.38 11.38
C ILE A 383 1.84 -8.22 12.73
N VAL A 384 2.59 -8.23 13.85
CA VAL A 384 2.02 -8.07 15.19
C VAL A 384 1.32 -6.71 15.32
N PHE A 385 1.98 -5.63 14.89
CA PHE A 385 1.36 -4.29 14.86
C PHE A 385 0.07 -4.30 14.04
N THR A 386 0.09 -4.88 12.84
CA THR A 386 -1.06 -4.94 11.96
C THR A 386 -2.23 -5.73 12.58
N VAL A 387 -1.94 -6.87 13.23
CA VAL A 387 -2.98 -7.68 13.92
C VAL A 387 -3.59 -6.92 15.09
N ILE A 388 -2.78 -6.25 15.91
CA ILE A 388 -3.25 -5.42 17.01
C ILE A 388 -4.09 -4.26 16.48
N LEU A 389 -3.60 -3.54 15.48
CA LEU A 389 -4.31 -2.41 14.86
C LEU A 389 -5.65 -2.87 14.27
N CYS A 390 -5.69 -4.01 13.57
CA CYS A 390 -6.93 -4.58 13.05
C CYS A 390 -7.93 -4.88 14.17
N TYR A 391 -7.47 -5.53 15.24
CA TYR A 391 -8.29 -5.83 16.40
C TYR A 391 -8.90 -4.58 17.04
N LEU A 392 -8.10 -3.54 17.27
CA LEU A 392 -8.57 -2.28 17.83
C LEU A 392 -9.54 -1.56 16.89
N THR A 393 -9.29 -1.61 15.58
CA THR A 393 -10.14 -0.97 14.57
C THR A 393 -11.55 -1.56 14.53
N VAL A 394 -11.70 -2.86 14.76
CA VAL A 394 -12.99 -3.53 14.78
C VAL A 394 -13.56 -3.72 16.20
N ALA A 395 -12.93 -3.15 17.22
CA ALA A 395 -13.27 -3.34 18.63
C ALA A 395 -14.74 -3.01 18.93
N SER A 396 -15.29 -1.95 18.33
CA SER A 396 -16.69 -1.56 18.51
C SER A 396 -17.69 -2.63 18.04
N ALA A 397 -17.31 -3.48 17.11
CA ALA A 397 -18.13 -4.58 16.58
C ALA A 397 -17.90 -5.91 17.33
N LEU A 398 -16.90 -5.98 18.20
CA LEU A 398 -16.59 -7.20 18.96
C LEU A 398 -17.49 -7.34 20.19
N PRO A 399 -17.76 -8.59 20.63
CA PRO A 399 -18.51 -8.83 21.87
C PRO A 399 -17.86 -8.19 23.09
N SER A 400 -18.64 -7.63 24.00
CA SER A 400 -18.18 -6.89 25.20
C SER A 400 -17.37 -7.73 26.21
N TRP A 401 -17.37 -9.05 26.10
CA TRP A 401 -16.54 -9.93 26.93
C TRP A 401 -15.07 -10.01 26.45
N LEU A 402 -14.77 -9.50 25.26
CA LEU A 402 -13.42 -9.37 24.77
C LEU A 402 -12.79 -8.04 25.24
N PRO A 403 -11.46 -7.97 25.44
CA PRO A 403 -10.80 -6.70 25.75
C PRO A 403 -11.15 -5.62 24.71
N PHE A 404 -11.58 -4.45 25.17
CA PHE A 404 -12.07 -3.34 24.34
C PHE A 404 -13.33 -3.63 23.48
N GLY A 405 -13.94 -4.83 23.58
CA GLY A 405 -15.10 -5.19 22.81
C GLY A 405 -16.30 -4.30 23.10
N GLY A 406 -17.02 -3.86 22.05
CA GLY A 406 -18.15 -2.92 22.14
C GLY A 406 -17.76 -1.47 22.39
N GLN A 407 -16.46 -1.13 22.38
CA GLN A 407 -16.00 0.23 22.67
C GLN A 407 -15.51 0.94 21.40
N SER A 408 -15.84 2.23 21.28
CA SER A 408 -15.19 3.15 20.34
C SER A 408 -13.93 3.69 21.00
N LEU A 409 -12.78 3.46 20.38
CA LEU A 409 -11.48 3.79 20.96
C LEU A 409 -11.00 5.18 20.53
N SER A 410 -10.43 5.92 21.47
CA SER A 410 -9.81 7.22 21.19
C SER A 410 -8.46 7.10 20.47
N ALA A 411 -8.00 8.17 19.84
CA ALA A 411 -6.69 8.27 19.20
C ALA A 411 -5.55 7.95 20.20
N GLY A 412 -5.67 8.31 21.47
CA GLY A 412 -4.71 8.01 22.53
C GLY A 412 -4.43 6.51 22.69
N THR A 413 -5.48 5.66 22.57
CA THR A 413 -5.32 4.19 22.65
C THR A 413 -4.43 3.65 21.51
N TYR A 414 -4.62 4.14 20.29
CA TYR A 414 -3.79 3.76 19.14
C TYR A 414 -2.37 4.31 19.28
N ASN A 415 -2.22 5.56 19.71
CA ASN A 415 -0.94 6.23 19.93
C ASN A 415 -0.07 5.50 20.95
N ALA A 416 -0.67 5.04 22.05
CA ALA A 416 0.03 4.29 23.11
C ALA A 416 0.72 3.02 22.60
N ILE A 417 0.20 2.42 21.50
CA ILE A 417 0.75 1.22 20.88
C ILE A 417 1.65 1.56 19.69
N ALA A 418 1.21 2.47 18.84
CA ALA A 418 1.90 2.79 17.59
C ALA A 418 3.24 3.50 17.82
N ARG A 419 3.32 4.43 18.76
CA ARG A 419 4.55 5.21 19.04
C ARG A 419 5.72 4.32 19.47
N PRO A 420 5.63 3.48 20.52
CA PRO A 420 6.76 2.64 20.93
C PRO A 420 7.14 1.62 19.84
N LEU A 421 6.18 1.00 19.18
CA LEU A 421 6.46 0.05 18.10
C LEU A 421 7.12 0.72 16.90
N GLY A 422 6.70 1.95 16.55
CA GLY A 422 7.32 2.76 15.50
C GLY A 422 8.77 3.11 15.80
N VAL A 423 9.08 3.49 17.05
CA VAL A 423 10.45 3.78 17.49
C VAL A 423 11.32 2.51 17.44
N VAL A 424 10.83 1.38 17.93
CA VAL A 424 11.54 0.08 17.85
C VAL A 424 11.77 -0.33 16.41
N TYR A 425 10.77 -0.17 15.54
CA TYR A 425 10.89 -0.42 14.11
C TYR A 425 11.99 0.43 13.46
N CYS A 426 12.01 1.73 13.71
CA CYS A 426 13.05 2.63 13.21
C CYS A 426 14.44 2.29 13.77
N ALA A 427 14.55 1.82 15.02
CA ALA A 427 15.80 1.34 15.60
C ALA A 427 16.35 0.11 14.85
N ILE A 428 15.49 -0.83 14.46
CA ILE A 428 15.89 -1.98 13.64
C ILE A 428 16.38 -1.52 12.27
N ILE A 429 15.69 -0.57 11.62
CA ILE A 429 16.11 0.00 10.33
C ILE A 429 17.48 0.69 10.48
N ALA A 430 17.73 1.41 11.58
CA ALA A 430 18.99 2.10 11.81
C ALA A 430 20.18 1.13 11.92
N VAL A 431 19.99 -0.04 12.52
CA VAL A 431 21.05 -1.02 12.80
C VAL A 431 21.22 -2.05 11.68
N CYS A 432 20.13 -2.54 11.08
CA CYS A 432 20.12 -3.63 10.11
C CYS A 432 21.14 -3.48 8.96
N PRO A 433 21.33 -2.32 8.32
CA PRO A 433 22.27 -2.19 7.21
C PRO A 433 23.75 -2.34 7.61
N LEU A 434 24.06 -2.14 8.90
CA LEU A 434 25.44 -2.29 9.43
C LEU A 434 25.80 -3.76 9.68
N LEU A 435 24.78 -4.63 9.85
CA LEU A 435 24.94 -6.04 10.13
C LEU A 435 25.41 -6.84 8.91
N SER A 436 26.08 -7.96 9.16
CA SER A 436 26.37 -9.00 8.16
C SER A 436 25.20 -9.99 8.07
N TRP A 437 25.13 -10.78 6.98
CA TRP A 437 23.97 -11.67 6.74
C TRP A 437 23.79 -12.74 7.82
N VAL A 438 24.80 -13.52 8.11
CA VAL A 438 24.69 -14.70 9.00
C VAL A 438 25.07 -14.35 10.43
N LYS A 439 26.26 -13.76 10.61
CA LYS A 439 26.80 -13.38 11.90
C LYS A 439 27.63 -12.10 11.75
N THR A 440 27.48 -11.19 12.68
CA THR A 440 28.21 -9.91 12.70
C THR A 440 29.34 -9.97 13.71
N ASP A 441 30.57 -9.76 13.25
CA ASP A 441 31.70 -9.59 14.16
C ASP A 441 31.62 -8.20 14.83
N PRO A 442 31.69 -8.12 16.18
CA PRO A 442 31.59 -6.86 16.90
C PRO A 442 32.63 -5.80 16.50
N LYS A 443 33.87 -6.21 16.22
CA LYS A 443 34.94 -5.27 15.78
C LYS A 443 34.59 -4.65 14.42
N THR A 444 34.07 -5.46 13.50
CA THR A 444 33.65 -5.01 12.17
C THR A 444 32.41 -4.12 12.26
N PHE A 445 31.48 -4.41 13.17
CA PHE A 445 30.32 -3.56 13.43
C PHE A 445 30.74 -2.18 13.92
N TRP A 446 31.51 -2.11 15.00
CA TRP A 446 31.97 -0.84 15.58
C TRP A 446 32.84 -0.02 14.61
N LYS A 447 33.68 -0.67 13.79
CA LYS A 447 34.43 0.02 12.73
C LYS A 447 33.49 0.74 11.72
N LYS A 448 32.32 0.20 11.48
CA LYS A 448 31.31 0.82 10.58
C LYS A 448 30.43 1.86 11.31
N ALA A 449 30.11 1.61 12.56
CA ALA A 449 29.11 2.39 13.32
C ALA A 449 29.68 3.63 14.02
N ARG A 450 30.96 3.63 14.46
CA ARG A 450 31.52 4.66 15.35
C ARG A 450 31.41 6.09 14.81
N ILE A 451 31.68 6.32 13.51
CA ILE A 451 31.62 7.67 12.95
C ILE A 451 30.18 8.12 12.75
N PRO A 452 29.29 7.33 12.11
CA PRO A 452 27.86 7.70 12.06
C PRO A 452 27.25 7.94 13.44
N ALA A 453 27.59 7.12 14.45
CA ALA A 453 27.10 7.31 15.81
C ALA A 453 27.56 8.63 16.43
N LEU A 454 28.83 9.02 16.23
CA LEU A 454 29.33 10.31 16.71
C LEU A 454 28.60 11.49 16.03
N CYS A 455 28.39 11.42 14.72
CA CYS A 455 27.62 12.43 14.01
C CYS A 455 26.14 12.45 14.48
N ALA A 456 25.57 11.28 14.78
CA ALA A 456 24.21 11.18 15.32
C ALA A 456 24.06 11.86 16.68
N VAL A 457 25.08 11.79 17.55
CA VAL A 457 25.08 12.52 18.84
C VAL A 457 24.98 14.03 18.60
N VAL A 458 25.68 14.58 17.60
CA VAL A 458 25.59 16.02 17.31
C VAL A 458 24.19 16.42 16.88
N LEU A 459 23.57 15.66 15.98
CA LEU A 459 22.18 15.92 15.56
C LEU A 459 21.22 15.75 16.74
N PHE A 460 21.38 14.69 17.52
CA PHE A 460 20.58 14.44 18.71
C PHE A 460 20.63 15.59 19.71
N VAL A 461 21.84 16.14 19.98
CA VAL A 461 21.99 17.31 20.87
C VAL A 461 21.26 18.53 20.30
N GLY A 462 21.30 18.75 18.97
CA GLY A 462 20.51 19.81 18.32
C GLY A 462 19.01 19.63 18.47
N LEU A 463 18.50 18.40 18.26
CA LEU A 463 17.09 18.07 18.45
C LEU A 463 16.68 18.17 19.92
N MET A 464 17.55 17.79 20.86
CA MET A 464 17.29 17.94 22.30
C MET A 464 17.31 19.40 22.75
N SER A 465 18.11 20.26 22.12
CA SER A 465 18.04 21.70 22.37
C SER A 465 16.66 22.24 21.93
N TYR A 466 16.20 21.91 20.73
CA TYR A 466 14.87 22.31 20.24
C TYR A 466 13.74 21.73 21.14
N PHE A 467 13.87 20.48 21.55
CA PHE A 467 12.94 19.86 22.50
C PHE A 467 12.85 20.64 23.80
N ALA A 468 13.99 20.97 24.41
CA ALA A 468 14.03 21.64 25.69
C ALA A 468 13.61 23.12 25.67
N THR A 469 13.78 23.79 24.52
CA THR A 469 13.47 25.23 24.38
C THR A 469 12.10 25.50 23.78
N THR A 470 11.50 24.54 23.08
CA THR A 470 10.25 24.74 22.32
C THR A 470 9.20 23.69 22.67
N LEU A 471 9.49 22.40 22.41
CA LEU A 471 8.47 21.36 22.52
C LEU A 471 8.05 21.07 23.98
N TYR A 472 9.02 20.90 24.86
CA TYR A 472 8.71 20.61 26.26
C TYR A 472 8.03 21.78 27.01
N PRO A 473 8.43 23.05 26.82
CA PRO A 473 7.69 24.17 27.38
C PRO A 473 6.24 24.28 26.91
N ALA A 474 5.97 24.05 25.62
CA ALA A 474 4.60 24.03 25.10
C ALA A 474 3.76 22.93 25.75
N TYR A 475 4.29 21.70 25.82
CA TYR A 475 3.65 20.59 26.54
C TYR A 475 3.39 20.90 28.01
N ASP A 476 4.37 21.43 28.70
CA ASP A 476 4.27 21.77 30.15
C ASP A 476 3.22 22.86 30.40
N ALA A 477 3.12 23.84 29.49
CA ALA A 477 2.09 24.88 29.55
C ALA A 477 0.67 24.31 29.43
N ILE A 478 0.43 23.33 28.53
CA ILE A 478 -0.87 22.65 28.39
C ILE A 478 -1.20 21.89 29.68
N ILE A 479 -0.25 21.12 30.20
CA ILE A 479 -0.46 20.37 31.46
C ILE A 479 -0.75 21.29 32.66
N GLN A 480 -0.08 22.43 32.74
CA GLN A 480 -0.29 23.42 33.82
C GLN A 480 -1.62 24.18 33.67
N ALA A 481 -2.06 24.44 32.45
CA ALA A 481 -3.33 25.07 32.16
C ALA A 481 -4.52 24.19 32.57
N GLY A 482 -4.36 22.87 32.53
CA GLY A 482 -5.42 21.89 32.79
C GLY A 482 -6.49 21.88 31.69
N GLY A 483 -7.67 21.28 32.04
CA GLY A 483 -8.78 21.15 31.08
C GLY A 483 -8.69 19.90 30.21
N THR A 484 -9.53 19.85 29.17
CA THR A 484 -9.72 18.67 28.32
C THR A 484 -8.46 18.22 27.60
N GLU A 485 -7.66 19.14 27.09
CA GLU A 485 -6.38 18.83 26.43
C GLU A 485 -5.36 18.20 27.40
N ALA A 486 -5.24 18.73 28.61
CA ALA A 486 -4.35 18.17 29.62
C ALA A 486 -4.80 16.77 30.05
N GLU A 487 -6.12 16.54 30.17
CA GLU A 487 -6.69 15.22 30.45
C GLU A 487 -6.43 14.23 29.32
N GLU A 488 -6.54 14.66 28.08
CA GLU A 488 -6.26 13.84 26.90
C GLU A 488 -4.78 13.44 26.86
N LEU A 489 -3.86 14.40 27.03
CA LEU A 489 -2.43 14.14 27.12
C LEU A 489 -2.08 13.22 28.30
N ALA A 490 -2.71 13.41 29.46
CA ALA A 490 -2.50 12.55 30.63
C ALA A 490 -3.00 11.11 30.40
N SER A 491 -4.05 10.92 29.57
CA SER A 491 -4.55 9.61 29.21
C SER A 491 -3.59 8.80 28.34
N GLU A 492 -2.69 9.45 27.59
CA GLU A 492 -1.68 8.80 26.78
C GLU A 492 -0.49 8.25 27.59
N GLY A 493 -0.40 8.57 28.86
CA GLY A 493 0.58 8.04 29.80
C GLY A 493 1.24 9.09 30.70
N PRO A 494 2.02 8.66 31.68
CA PRO A 494 2.69 9.58 32.57
C PRO A 494 3.73 10.44 31.84
N VAL A 495 3.94 11.68 32.32
CA VAL A 495 4.82 12.71 31.70
C VAL A 495 6.21 12.16 31.32
N TRP A 496 6.83 11.37 32.20
CA TRP A 496 8.14 10.77 31.93
C TRP A 496 8.14 9.78 30.78
N TYR A 497 7.06 9.02 30.63
CA TYR A 497 6.91 8.04 29.53
C TYR A 497 6.67 8.75 28.20
N TYR A 498 5.74 9.70 28.19
CA TYR A 498 5.38 10.48 27.01
C TYR A 498 6.61 11.20 26.42
N ASN A 499 7.28 12.01 27.24
CA ASN A 499 8.49 12.72 26.83
C ASN A 499 9.68 11.78 26.60
N GLY A 500 9.76 10.67 27.34
CA GLY A 500 10.80 9.65 27.18
C GLY A 500 10.77 8.98 25.80
N ILE A 501 9.58 8.66 25.27
CA ILE A 501 9.42 8.12 23.91
C ILE A 501 9.91 9.12 22.87
N ALA A 502 9.61 10.41 23.00
CA ALA A 502 10.08 11.45 22.10
C ALA A 502 11.63 11.54 22.11
N VAL A 503 12.24 11.56 23.28
CA VAL A 503 13.71 11.59 23.43
C VAL A 503 14.36 10.37 22.77
N VAL A 504 13.85 9.16 23.05
CA VAL A 504 14.34 7.92 22.41
C VAL A 504 14.11 7.96 20.89
N GLY A 505 12.96 8.48 20.47
CA GLY A 505 12.64 8.66 19.04
C GLY A 505 13.62 9.58 18.32
N PHE A 506 13.97 10.72 18.90
CA PHE A 506 15.00 11.63 18.35
C PHE A 506 16.38 10.98 18.29
N ALA A 507 16.76 10.19 19.31
CA ALA A 507 18.03 9.44 19.28
C ALA A 507 18.05 8.41 18.15
N VAL A 508 16.97 7.65 17.97
CA VAL A 508 16.80 6.66 16.92
C VAL A 508 16.79 7.32 15.53
N ALA A 509 16.06 8.42 15.36
CA ALA A 509 16.02 9.18 14.11
C ALA A 509 17.42 9.67 13.72
N SER A 510 18.18 10.23 14.67
CA SER A 510 19.55 10.70 14.46
C SER A 510 20.50 9.57 14.03
N LEU A 511 20.39 8.40 14.66
CA LEU A 511 21.17 7.20 14.30
C LEU A 511 20.79 6.70 12.90
N LEU A 512 19.49 6.63 12.57
CA LEU A 512 19.00 6.18 11.27
C LEU A 512 19.46 7.11 10.16
N PHE A 513 19.38 8.42 10.39
CA PHE A 513 19.82 9.45 9.44
C PHE A 513 21.29 9.27 9.08
N PHE A 514 22.19 9.30 10.06
CA PHE A 514 23.62 9.24 9.78
C PHE A 514 24.09 7.86 9.33
N ASN A 515 23.54 6.77 9.87
CA ASN A 515 23.87 5.44 9.37
C ASN A 515 23.54 5.30 7.88
N THR A 516 22.38 5.81 7.45
CA THR A 516 21.96 5.76 6.04
C THR A 516 22.80 6.69 5.17
N LEU A 517 23.06 7.92 5.62
CA LEU A 517 23.89 8.88 4.90
C LEU A 517 25.32 8.34 4.68
N PHE A 518 25.92 7.70 5.68
CA PHE A 518 27.24 7.07 5.54
C PHE A 518 27.24 5.86 4.61
N LEU A 519 26.14 5.11 4.50
CA LEU A 519 26.02 4.03 3.50
C LEU A 519 26.02 4.57 2.07
N ILE A 520 25.30 5.67 1.84
CA ILE A 520 25.33 6.41 0.58
C ILE A 520 26.77 6.88 0.29
N GLY A 521 27.38 7.60 1.23
CA GLY A 521 28.73 8.14 1.12
C GLY A 521 29.80 7.06 0.83
N ARG A 522 29.71 5.90 1.51
CA ARG A 522 30.63 4.76 1.25
C ARG A 522 30.45 4.18 -0.15
N THR A 523 29.20 4.07 -0.61
CA THR A 523 28.89 3.54 -1.95
C THR A 523 29.43 4.47 -3.04
N VAL A 524 29.19 5.77 -2.87
CA VAL A 524 29.67 6.83 -3.79
C VAL A 524 31.20 6.94 -3.74
N GLY A 525 31.79 6.97 -2.55
CA GLY A 525 33.24 7.08 -2.37
C GLY A 525 34.00 5.89 -2.95
N ALA A 526 33.49 4.67 -2.78
CA ALA A 526 34.07 3.48 -3.40
C ALA A 526 34.05 3.58 -4.93
N ARG A 527 32.96 4.11 -5.51
CA ARG A 527 32.86 4.31 -6.97
C ARG A 527 33.74 5.44 -7.46
N ALA A 528 33.81 6.56 -6.73
CA ALA A 528 34.68 7.68 -7.07
C ALA A 528 36.15 7.23 -7.15
N LYS A 529 36.63 6.47 -6.15
CA LYS A 529 37.94 5.86 -6.12
C LYS A 529 38.18 4.89 -7.28
N ALA A 530 37.21 4.05 -7.60
CA ALA A 530 37.34 3.07 -8.69
C ALA A 530 37.33 3.68 -10.10
N THR A 531 36.72 4.86 -10.27
CA THR A 531 36.56 5.51 -11.59
C THR A 531 37.41 6.76 -11.77
N GLY A 532 38.05 7.27 -10.70
CA GLY A 532 38.82 8.55 -10.71
C GLY A 532 37.93 9.79 -10.87
N LYS A 533 36.59 9.64 -10.76
CA LYS A 533 35.61 10.72 -10.94
C LYS A 533 35.36 11.46 -9.64
N ASN A 534 34.94 12.73 -9.76
CA ASN A 534 34.51 13.51 -8.59
C ASN A 534 33.28 12.88 -7.89
N PRO A 535 33.03 13.17 -6.60
CA PRO A 535 31.94 12.56 -5.82
C PRO A 535 30.56 12.78 -6.42
N VAL A 536 30.25 13.94 -6.99
CA VAL A 536 28.94 14.26 -7.58
C VAL A 536 28.67 13.38 -8.80
N THR A 537 29.63 13.30 -9.73
CA THR A 537 29.54 12.41 -10.90
C THR A 537 29.46 10.94 -10.48
N ALA A 538 30.20 10.55 -9.44
CA ALA A 538 30.16 9.20 -8.88
C ALA A 538 28.81 8.88 -8.25
N PHE A 539 28.13 9.86 -7.62
CA PHE A 539 26.78 9.71 -7.08
C PHE A 539 25.78 9.38 -8.19
N PHE A 540 25.66 10.21 -9.21
CA PHE A 540 24.73 9.97 -10.32
C PHE A 540 25.08 8.69 -11.10
N ALA A 541 26.34 8.39 -11.27
CA ALA A 541 26.78 7.13 -11.88
C ALA A 541 26.45 5.91 -11.00
N SER A 542 26.44 6.04 -9.68
CA SER A 542 26.05 4.96 -8.75
C SER A 542 24.55 4.76 -8.77
N LEU A 543 23.78 5.85 -8.76
CA LEU A 543 22.34 5.85 -8.90
C LEU A 543 21.91 5.17 -10.21
N ALA A 544 22.49 5.55 -11.34
CA ALA A 544 22.20 4.97 -12.66
C ALA A 544 22.62 3.49 -12.79
N ALA A 545 23.54 3.01 -11.96
CA ALA A 545 24.01 1.62 -11.98
C ALA A 545 23.17 0.68 -11.12
N ASP A 546 22.66 1.15 -9.99
CA ASP A 546 21.86 0.31 -9.04
C ASP A 546 20.79 1.19 -8.37
N ALA A 547 19.84 1.71 -9.18
CA ALA A 547 18.77 2.58 -8.71
C ALA A 547 17.94 1.96 -7.57
N PRO A 548 17.59 0.65 -7.59
CA PRO A 548 16.82 0.05 -6.49
C PRO A 548 17.55 0.09 -5.14
N ARG A 549 18.87 -0.02 -5.15
CA ARG A 549 19.67 0.05 -3.91
C ARG A 549 19.68 1.47 -3.34
N PHE A 550 19.82 2.47 -4.18
CA PHE A 550 19.76 3.88 -3.78
C PHE A 550 18.35 4.25 -3.35
N GLY A 551 17.33 3.71 -4.03
CA GLY A 551 15.94 3.84 -3.62
C GLY A 551 15.73 3.38 -2.17
N GLY A 552 16.23 2.20 -1.79
CA GLY A 552 16.19 1.74 -0.40
C GLY A 552 16.90 2.66 0.59
N TYR A 553 18.05 3.23 0.22
CA TYR A 553 18.74 4.20 1.09
C TYR A 553 17.92 5.49 1.27
N ILE A 554 17.34 6.03 0.20
CA ILE A 554 16.52 7.24 0.26
C ILE A 554 15.26 6.98 1.09
N THR A 555 14.61 5.80 0.94
CA THR A 555 13.45 5.40 1.75
C THR A 555 13.79 5.33 3.24
N HIS A 556 14.94 4.75 3.61
CA HIS A 556 15.35 4.70 5.02
C HIS A 556 15.73 6.09 5.56
N LEU A 557 16.34 6.96 4.74
CA LEU A 557 16.61 8.34 5.11
C LEU A 557 15.30 9.12 5.32
N ALA A 558 14.32 8.91 4.45
CA ALA A 558 12.98 9.49 4.57
C ALA A 558 12.31 9.09 5.90
N MET A 559 12.41 7.82 6.31
CA MET A 559 11.83 7.35 7.58
C MET A 559 12.44 8.05 8.79
N SER A 560 13.72 8.43 8.77
CA SER A 560 14.31 9.20 9.87
C SER A 560 13.74 10.61 9.96
N ILE A 561 13.49 11.24 8.82
CA ILE A 561 12.92 12.59 8.73
C ILE A 561 11.44 12.57 9.14
N ILE A 562 10.69 11.58 8.64
CA ILE A 562 9.29 11.37 9.05
C ILE A 562 9.19 11.18 10.57
N LEU A 563 10.07 10.38 11.18
CA LEU A 563 10.03 10.14 12.62
C LEU A 563 10.22 11.43 13.43
N VAL A 564 11.14 12.31 13.01
CA VAL A 564 11.31 13.63 13.62
C VAL A 564 10.04 14.47 13.48
N GLY A 565 9.47 14.51 12.28
CA GLY A 565 8.23 15.23 12.01
C GLY A 565 7.05 14.71 12.83
N LEU A 566 6.88 13.37 12.89
CA LEU A 566 5.81 12.73 13.67
C LEU A 566 5.91 13.04 15.16
N ILE A 567 7.11 13.08 15.72
CA ILE A 567 7.29 13.41 17.15
C ILE A 567 6.78 14.84 17.41
N GLY A 568 7.16 15.82 16.61
CA GLY A 568 6.67 17.20 16.79
C GLY A 568 5.16 17.29 16.56
N SER A 569 4.70 16.93 15.37
CA SER A 569 3.35 17.22 14.89
C SER A 569 2.24 16.29 15.42
N SER A 570 2.57 15.23 16.16
CA SER A 570 1.58 14.36 16.80
C SER A 570 1.67 14.31 18.33
N MET A 571 2.70 14.93 18.92
CA MET A 571 2.89 14.89 20.36
C MET A 571 2.95 16.28 21.02
N TYR A 572 3.24 17.33 20.26
CA TYR A 572 3.53 18.66 20.81
C TYR A 572 2.72 19.76 20.09
N VAL A 573 1.51 19.42 19.65
CA VAL A 573 0.60 20.40 19.04
C VAL A 573 0.04 21.30 20.12
N THR A 574 0.00 22.61 19.84
CA THR A 574 -0.75 23.57 20.66
C THR A 574 -2.05 23.90 19.93
N GLU A 575 -3.18 23.68 20.57
CA GLU A 575 -4.51 23.97 20.05
C GLU A 575 -5.18 25.04 20.88
N LYS A 576 -5.90 25.95 20.24
CA LYS A 576 -6.75 26.91 20.90
C LYS A 576 -8.05 27.10 20.13
N VAL A 577 -9.14 26.70 20.75
CA VAL A 577 -10.49 26.99 20.26
C VAL A 577 -11.03 28.23 20.97
N GLY A 578 -11.62 29.14 20.22
CA GLY A 578 -12.15 30.38 20.79
C GLY A 578 -13.04 31.15 19.83
N TYR A 579 -13.50 32.29 20.31
CA TYR A 579 -14.44 33.12 19.59
C TYR A 579 -13.87 34.53 19.36
N VAL A 580 -14.20 35.12 18.19
CA VAL A 580 -13.78 36.47 17.81
C VAL A 580 -15.03 37.27 17.53
N ASP A 581 -15.18 38.41 18.24
CA ASP A 581 -16.22 39.38 17.95
C ASP A 581 -15.93 40.05 16.61
N PHE A 582 -16.96 40.32 15.83
CA PHE A 582 -16.84 41.07 14.57
C PHE A 582 -18.06 41.87 14.27
N ASP A 583 -17.87 42.97 13.54
CA ASP A 583 -18.92 43.80 12.94
C ASP A 583 -18.70 43.82 11.43
N GLN A 584 -19.60 43.14 10.72
CA GLN A 584 -19.51 43.04 9.26
C GLN A 584 -19.75 44.38 8.56
N ASP A 585 -20.63 45.22 9.10
CA ASP A 585 -20.97 46.48 8.48
C ASP A 585 -19.86 47.52 8.66
N ALA A 586 -19.19 47.49 9.83
CA ALA A 586 -18.07 48.37 10.12
C ALA A 586 -16.72 47.81 9.62
N ASN A 587 -16.68 46.57 9.19
CA ASN A 587 -15.48 45.83 8.83
C ASN A 587 -14.41 45.88 9.95
N THR A 588 -14.85 45.70 11.17
CA THR A 588 -14.00 45.70 12.39
C THR A 588 -14.22 44.43 13.17
N GLY A 589 -13.19 43.96 13.89
CA GLY A 589 -13.31 42.78 14.73
C GLY A 589 -12.20 42.67 15.75
N GLY A 590 -12.32 41.66 16.58
CA GLY A 590 -11.34 41.34 17.62
C GLY A 590 -10.08 40.67 17.10
N THR A 591 -9.26 40.28 18.02
CA THR A 591 -8.01 39.54 17.78
C THR A 591 -8.05 38.16 18.42
N PHE A 592 -7.33 37.21 17.80
CA PHE A 592 -7.12 35.87 18.34
C PHE A 592 -5.61 35.62 18.50
N VAL A 593 -5.17 35.29 19.71
CA VAL A 593 -3.75 35.10 20.02
C VAL A 593 -3.50 33.66 20.40
N ILE A 594 -2.49 33.06 19.76
CA ILE A 594 -1.96 31.72 20.09
C ILE A 594 -0.43 31.76 20.01
N GLU A 595 0.25 31.37 21.08
CA GLU A 595 1.72 31.41 21.18
C GLU A 595 2.30 32.75 20.69
N ASN A 596 3.09 32.71 19.61
CA ASN A 596 3.74 33.88 19.04
C ASN A 596 2.92 34.54 17.91
N TYR A 597 1.67 34.13 17.69
CA TYR A 597 0.84 34.60 16.58
C TYR A 597 -0.37 35.38 17.08
N GLU A 598 -0.59 36.55 16.50
CA GLU A 598 -1.77 37.37 16.67
C GLU A 598 -2.53 37.44 15.33
N LEU A 599 -3.75 36.94 15.30
CA LEU A 599 -4.64 36.98 14.16
C LEU A 599 -5.59 38.16 14.35
N ARG A 600 -5.55 39.14 13.47
CA ARG A 600 -6.42 40.34 13.48
C ARG A 600 -7.48 40.19 12.41
N TYR A 601 -8.73 40.31 12.77
CA TYR A 601 -9.86 40.25 11.83
C TYR A 601 -9.70 41.32 10.74
N LEU A 602 -9.92 40.92 9.48
CA LEU A 602 -9.85 41.79 8.32
C LEU A 602 -11.24 41.99 7.69
N ASN A 603 -11.88 40.89 7.24
CA ASN A 603 -13.22 40.91 6.67
C ASN A 603 -13.88 39.53 6.65
N ASN A 604 -15.20 39.52 6.36
CA ASN A 604 -15.98 38.33 6.02
C ASN A 604 -16.57 38.46 4.62
N GLU A 605 -16.50 37.42 3.84
CA GLU A 605 -17.10 37.30 2.52
C GLU A 605 -18.05 36.13 2.44
N VAL A 606 -19.22 36.33 1.85
CA VAL A 606 -20.16 35.25 1.54
C VAL A 606 -20.34 35.22 0.03
N ASN A 607 -19.84 34.14 -0.56
CA ASN A 607 -19.90 33.93 -2.00
C ASN A 607 -20.80 32.72 -2.31
N GLN A 608 -21.67 32.86 -3.30
CA GLN A 608 -22.52 31.80 -3.79
C GLN A 608 -22.08 31.38 -5.19
N THR A 609 -22.03 30.06 -5.47
CA THR A 609 -21.78 29.59 -6.84
C THR A 609 -22.85 30.07 -7.81
N SER A 610 -22.50 30.20 -9.09
CA SER A 610 -23.40 30.74 -10.14
C SER A 610 -24.70 29.94 -10.28
N ASN A 611 -24.69 28.67 -9.92
CA ASN A 611 -25.84 27.75 -9.91
C ASN A 611 -26.64 27.76 -8.58
N GLY A 612 -26.18 28.52 -7.58
CA GLY A 612 -26.86 28.62 -6.27
C GLY A 612 -26.75 27.40 -5.37
N LYS A 613 -25.97 26.36 -5.76
CA LYS A 613 -25.92 25.07 -5.05
C LYS A 613 -24.92 25.03 -3.88
N GLN A 614 -23.92 25.89 -3.90
CA GLN A 614 -22.93 25.99 -2.82
C GLN A 614 -22.82 27.44 -2.34
N ILE A 615 -22.68 27.61 -1.03
CA ILE A 615 -22.42 28.87 -0.37
C ILE A 615 -21.07 28.77 0.34
N HIS A 616 -20.19 29.71 0.08
CA HIS A 616 -18.86 29.80 0.68
C HIS A 616 -18.82 30.95 1.67
N TYR A 617 -18.64 30.61 2.94
CA TYR A 617 -18.42 31.59 4.01
C TYR A 617 -16.90 31.63 4.25
N CYS A 618 -16.28 32.76 3.91
CA CYS A 618 -14.84 32.97 4.09
C CYS A 618 -14.61 34.08 5.10
N THR A 619 -13.70 33.87 6.04
CA THR A 619 -13.22 34.91 6.96
C THR A 619 -11.74 35.15 6.73
N GLN A 620 -11.30 36.39 6.81
CA GLN A 620 -9.91 36.78 6.58
C GLN A 620 -9.30 37.37 7.83
N PHE A 621 -8.07 36.95 8.14
CA PHE A 621 -7.28 37.48 9.25
C PHE A 621 -5.87 37.82 8.77
N GLU A 622 -5.38 39.00 9.15
CA GLU A 622 -3.96 39.31 9.10
C GLU A 622 -3.23 38.68 10.28
N VAL A 623 -2.12 38.02 10.01
CA VAL A 623 -1.30 37.36 11.01
C VAL A 623 -0.06 38.17 11.31
N TYR A 624 0.18 38.43 12.59
CA TYR A 624 1.32 39.20 13.11
C TYR A 624 2.13 38.34 14.12
N ASP A 625 3.43 38.55 14.14
CA ASP A 625 4.28 38.01 15.21
C ASP A 625 4.13 38.88 16.47
N THR A 626 3.74 38.28 17.59
CA THR A 626 3.47 38.99 18.84
C THR A 626 4.72 39.64 19.45
N ASN A 627 5.92 39.11 19.19
CA ASN A 627 7.16 39.60 19.75
C ASN A 627 7.70 40.81 19.00
N SER A 628 7.64 40.77 17.67
CA SER A 628 8.18 41.84 16.81
C SER A 628 7.11 42.84 16.34
N GLY A 629 5.82 42.46 16.41
CA GLY A 629 4.71 43.22 15.83
C GLY A 629 4.72 43.24 14.31
N SER A 630 5.55 42.40 13.66
CA SER A 630 5.66 42.38 12.20
C SER A 630 4.54 41.55 11.56
N TYR A 631 4.01 42.06 10.44
CA TYR A 631 3.09 41.31 9.60
C TYR A 631 3.79 40.08 8.99
N ILE A 632 3.09 38.94 9.03
CA ILE A 632 3.57 37.67 8.48
C ILE A 632 2.88 37.37 7.15
N ASP A 633 1.56 37.18 7.20
CA ASP A 633 0.75 36.82 6.02
C ASP A 633 -0.75 37.01 6.33
N THR A 634 -1.61 36.74 5.35
CA THR A 634 -3.07 36.73 5.52
C THR A 634 -3.60 35.31 5.38
N VAL A 635 -4.46 34.88 6.32
CA VAL A 635 -5.16 33.59 6.26
C VAL A 635 -6.62 33.80 5.90
N SER A 636 -7.17 32.87 5.12
CA SER A 636 -8.55 32.92 4.62
C SER A 636 -9.24 31.56 4.79
N PRO A 637 -9.44 31.09 6.04
CA PRO A 637 -10.19 29.86 6.27
C PRO A 637 -11.65 30.04 5.87
N SER A 638 -12.29 28.95 5.38
CA SER A 638 -13.66 29.02 4.90
C SER A 638 -14.48 27.77 5.19
N VAL A 639 -15.80 27.95 5.18
CA VAL A 639 -16.80 26.88 5.25
C VAL A 639 -17.58 26.87 3.95
N THR A 640 -17.65 25.73 3.30
CA THR A 640 -18.53 25.53 2.14
C THR A 640 -19.77 24.75 2.59
N LEU A 641 -20.95 25.31 2.35
CA LEU A 641 -22.24 24.68 2.61
C LEU A 641 -22.88 24.25 1.29
N GLN A 642 -23.24 22.99 1.17
CA GLN A 642 -24.06 22.50 0.06
C GLN A 642 -25.54 22.72 0.36
N SER A 643 -26.24 23.53 -0.44
CA SER A 643 -27.61 23.96 -0.18
C SER A 643 -28.61 22.80 -0.14
N ALA A 644 -28.44 21.77 -0.97
CA ALA A 644 -29.37 20.65 -1.09
C ALA A 644 -29.27 19.66 0.08
N THR A 645 -28.06 19.31 0.53
CA THR A 645 -27.80 18.27 1.55
C THR A 645 -27.49 18.86 2.91
N GLN A 646 -27.30 20.17 3.01
CA GLN A 646 -26.81 20.87 4.22
C GLN A 646 -25.45 20.33 4.72
N GLN A 647 -24.72 19.64 3.87
CA GLN A 647 -23.38 19.16 4.19
C GLN A 647 -22.38 20.33 4.17
N THR A 648 -21.50 20.33 5.14
CA THR A 648 -20.47 21.36 5.29
C THR A 648 -19.08 20.76 5.03
N LYS A 649 -18.21 21.58 4.40
CA LYS A 649 -16.80 21.30 4.22
C LYS A 649 -16.01 22.44 4.84
N LEU A 650 -15.11 22.10 5.76
CA LEU A 650 -14.16 23.05 6.32
C LEU A 650 -12.93 23.14 5.41
N ASN A 651 -12.49 24.35 5.10
CA ASN A 651 -11.25 24.58 4.37
C ASN A 651 -10.31 25.35 5.30
N ALA A 652 -9.31 24.64 5.82
CA ALA A 652 -8.28 25.26 6.63
C ALA A 652 -7.38 26.18 5.80
N SER A 653 -6.91 27.24 6.43
CA SER A 653 -5.82 28.08 5.89
C SER A 653 -4.55 27.81 6.68
N VAL A 654 -3.43 27.57 5.99
CA VAL A 654 -2.19 27.13 6.60
C VAL A 654 -1.04 28.03 6.17
N ILE A 655 -0.28 28.55 7.13
CA ILE A 655 1.01 29.19 6.88
C ILE A 655 2.09 28.22 7.32
N SER A 656 2.91 27.78 6.36
CA SER A 656 3.94 26.77 6.62
C SER A 656 5.32 27.41 6.81
N PHE A 657 5.93 27.11 7.94
CA PHE A 657 7.32 27.43 8.25
C PHE A 657 8.19 26.15 8.30
N PRO A 658 9.52 26.28 8.23
CA PRO A 658 10.39 25.11 8.29
C PRO A 658 10.27 24.29 9.57
N MET A 659 9.90 24.91 10.69
CA MET A 659 9.85 24.27 12.01
C MET A 659 8.43 24.04 12.54
N GLU A 660 7.42 24.72 11.98
CA GLU A 660 6.02 24.59 12.40
C GLU A 660 5.07 25.07 11.33
N ASP A 661 3.80 24.72 11.42
CA ASP A 661 2.70 25.30 10.64
C ASP A 661 1.75 26.03 11.58
N LEU A 662 1.31 27.22 11.20
CA LEU A 662 0.12 27.86 11.75
C LEU A 662 -1.09 27.38 10.96
N PHE A 663 -1.96 26.64 11.60
CA PHE A 663 -3.14 26.02 11.01
C PHE A 663 -4.40 26.71 11.55
N VAL A 664 -5.24 27.25 10.66
CA VAL A 664 -6.40 28.06 11.04
C VAL A 664 -7.66 27.50 10.40
N VAL A 665 -8.66 27.20 11.22
CA VAL A 665 -9.99 26.73 10.81
C VAL A 665 -11.04 27.71 11.30
N TYR A 666 -11.94 28.08 10.41
CA TYR A 666 -13.18 28.75 10.70
C TYR A 666 -14.32 27.72 10.77
N ARG A 667 -15.07 27.68 11.87
CA ARG A 667 -16.15 26.73 12.10
C ARG A 667 -17.55 27.29 11.93
N GLY A 668 -17.65 28.57 11.55
CA GLY A 668 -18.92 29.29 11.41
C GLY A 668 -19.12 30.33 12.50
N VAL A 669 -20.33 30.92 12.55
CA VAL A 669 -20.74 31.91 13.55
C VAL A 669 -21.54 31.18 14.62
N ASN A 670 -21.27 31.47 15.90
CA ASN A 670 -22.03 30.93 17.03
C ASN A 670 -23.37 31.70 17.25
N ASP A 671 -24.19 31.23 18.16
CA ASP A 671 -25.50 31.84 18.50
C ASP A 671 -25.36 33.27 19.06
N ALA A 672 -24.19 33.65 19.56
CA ALA A 672 -23.89 35.01 20.03
C ALA A 672 -23.42 35.98 18.93
N GLY A 673 -23.31 35.49 17.66
CA GLY A 673 -22.84 36.29 16.54
C GLY A 673 -21.31 36.41 16.45
N GLN A 674 -20.55 35.54 17.07
CA GLN A 674 -19.08 35.54 17.09
C GLN A 674 -18.52 34.49 16.15
N LEU A 675 -17.37 34.78 15.51
CA LEU A 675 -16.64 33.81 14.68
C LEU A 675 -16.05 32.70 15.57
N SER A 676 -16.38 31.44 15.30
CA SER A 676 -15.81 30.28 15.95
C SER A 676 -14.54 29.86 15.25
N MET A 677 -13.41 29.92 15.93
CA MET A 677 -12.07 29.67 15.41
C MET A 677 -11.43 28.49 16.13
N ASP A 678 -10.76 27.62 15.37
CA ASP A 678 -9.87 26.58 15.87
C ASP A 678 -8.49 26.83 15.24
N VAL A 679 -7.54 27.21 16.05
CA VAL A 679 -6.19 27.59 15.60
C VAL A 679 -5.18 26.70 16.27
N ARG A 680 -4.25 26.16 15.48
CA ARG A 680 -3.23 25.23 15.97
C ARG A 680 -1.84 25.62 15.49
N VAL A 681 -0.86 25.37 16.33
CA VAL A 681 0.56 25.37 15.96
C VAL A 681 1.04 23.92 15.93
N ASN A 682 1.46 23.48 14.73
CA ASN A 682 1.87 22.10 14.48
C ASN A 682 3.40 22.01 14.29
N PRO A 683 4.19 21.72 15.33
CA PRO A 683 5.66 21.70 15.24
C PRO A 683 6.15 20.58 14.32
N LEU A 684 7.18 20.85 13.51
CA LEU A 684 7.91 19.90 12.67
C LEU A 684 7.08 19.19 11.60
N ILE A 685 5.85 19.59 11.34
CA ILE A 685 4.98 18.91 10.36
C ILE A 685 5.55 18.99 8.93
N SER A 686 6.22 20.08 8.56
CA SER A 686 6.90 20.23 7.27
C SER A 686 7.89 19.10 7.00
N TRP A 687 8.48 18.52 8.05
CA TRP A 687 9.40 17.36 7.92
C TRP A 687 8.66 16.05 7.63
N VAL A 688 7.39 15.91 8.02
CA VAL A 688 6.55 14.78 7.60
C VAL A 688 6.38 14.83 6.08
N TRP A 689 6.04 16.01 5.52
CA TRP A 689 5.83 16.18 4.09
C TRP A 689 7.11 15.99 3.27
N VAL A 690 8.22 16.55 3.72
CA VAL A 690 9.55 16.35 3.09
C VAL A 690 9.94 14.86 3.12
N GLY A 691 9.79 14.22 4.26
CA GLY A 691 10.07 12.79 4.39
C GLY A 691 9.15 11.93 3.53
N PHE A 692 7.87 12.25 3.45
CA PHE A 692 6.92 11.59 2.56
C PHE A 692 7.33 11.70 1.09
N ALA A 693 7.65 12.90 0.61
CA ALA A 693 8.13 13.09 -0.76
C ALA A 693 9.40 12.27 -1.05
N MET A 694 10.33 12.23 -0.10
CA MET A 694 11.54 11.40 -0.21
C MET A 694 11.22 9.90 -0.21
N LEU A 695 10.25 9.44 0.58
CA LEU A 695 9.79 8.05 0.62
C LEU A 695 9.21 7.64 -0.75
N VAL A 696 8.41 8.49 -1.37
CA VAL A 696 7.85 8.27 -2.71
C VAL A 696 8.96 8.15 -3.76
N VAL A 697 9.92 9.08 -3.76
CA VAL A 697 11.08 9.03 -4.68
C VAL A 697 11.91 7.77 -4.46
N GLY A 698 12.24 7.45 -3.21
CA GLY A 698 13.04 6.28 -2.85
C GLY A 698 12.35 4.97 -3.28
N THR A 699 11.09 4.83 -2.97
CA THR A 699 10.28 3.64 -3.34
C THR A 699 10.09 3.56 -4.84
N GLY A 700 9.89 4.70 -5.54
CA GLY A 700 9.81 4.77 -6.99
C GLY A 700 11.08 4.28 -7.67
N LEU A 701 12.25 4.68 -7.17
CA LEU A 701 13.54 4.14 -7.62
C LEU A 701 13.66 2.63 -7.36
N GLY A 702 13.09 2.13 -6.26
CA GLY A 702 13.01 0.70 -5.95
C GLY A 702 12.14 -0.07 -6.92
N ALA A 703 10.95 0.47 -7.26
CA ALA A 703 9.94 -0.17 -8.10
C ALA A 703 10.28 -0.16 -9.58
N PHE A 704 10.74 0.99 -10.09
CA PHE A 704 10.95 1.22 -11.53
C PHE A 704 12.43 1.20 -11.93
N GLY A 705 13.35 1.33 -10.98
CA GLY A 705 14.77 1.36 -11.22
C GLY A 705 15.32 0.04 -11.77
N ARG A 706 16.40 0.14 -12.55
CA ARG A 706 17.10 -1.02 -13.10
C ARG A 706 18.46 -1.17 -12.45
N ARG A 707 18.88 -2.43 -12.26
CA ARG A 707 20.25 -2.76 -11.88
C ARG A 707 21.02 -3.16 -13.13
N LYS A 708 22.07 -2.42 -13.46
CA LYS A 708 22.97 -2.81 -14.58
C LYS A 708 23.85 -3.98 -14.13
N PRO A 709 23.93 -5.08 -14.90
CA PRO A 709 24.82 -6.19 -14.59
C PRO A 709 26.27 -5.70 -14.48
N SER A 710 26.98 -6.10 -13.43
CA SER A 710 28.41 -5.76 -13.33
C SER A 710 29.19 -6.48 -14.42
N THR A 711 30.31 -5.88 -14.89
CA THR A 711 31.21 -6.50 -15.87
C THR A 711 31.71 -7.88 -15.39
N LYS A 712 31.91 -8.06 -14.08
CA LYS A 712 32.25 -9.35 -13.48
C LYS A 712 31.10 -10.37 -13.57
N ALA A 713 29.83 -9.94 -13.40
CA ALA A 713 28.69 -10.83 -13.54
C ALA A 713 28.47 -11.21 -15.02
N LYS A 714 28.67 -10.29 -15.96
CA LYS A 714 28.64 -10.59 -17.39
C LYS A 714 29.72 -11.63 -17.79
N ALA A 715 30.94 -11.47 -17.27
CA ALA A 715 32.02 -12.41 -17.52
C ALA A 715 31.75 -13.79 -16.89
N ALA A 716 31.14 -13.84 -15.67
CA ALA A 716 30.74 -15.09 -15.04
C ALA A 716 29.60 -15.80 -15.80
N THR A 717 28.58 -15.05 -16.25
CA THR A 717 27.46 -15.60 -17.05
C THR A 717 27.94 -16.07 -18.43
N GLN A 718 28.89 -15.37 -19.05
CA GLN A 718 29.52 -15.80 -20.30
C GLN A 718 30.41 -17.04 -20.09
N ALA A 719 31.11 -17.13 -18.95
CA ALA A 719 31.90 -18.30 -18.61
C ALA A 719 31.04 -19.52 -18.25
N GLU A 720 29.87 -19.33 -17.64
CA GLU A 720 28.88 -20.39 -17.41
C GLU A 720 28.17 -20.81 -18.69
N ALA A 721 27.81 -19.88 -19.57
CA ALA A 721 27.25 -20.19 -20.88
C ALA A 721 28.25 -20.96 -21.76
N GLY A 722 29.53 -20.55 -21.76
CA GLY A 722 30.59 -21.29 -22.46
C GLY A 722 30.88 -22.68 -21.87
N LYS A 723 30.66 -22.86 -20.54
CA LYS A 723 30.74 -24.19 -19.91
C LYS A 723 29.49 -25.02 -20.18
N GLY A 724 28.32 -24.39 -20.36
CA GLY A 724 27.08 -25.05 -20.76
C GLY A 724 27.17 -25.62 -22.17
N ASP A 725 27.69 -24.81 -23.11
CA ASP A 725 27.91 -25.24 -24.50
C ASP A 725 28.98 -26.36 -24.61
N ALA A 726 30.09 -26.22 -23.88
CA ALA A 726 31.11 -27.25 -23.82
C ALA A 726 30.61 -28.55 -23.15
N ARG A 727 29.68 -28.47 -22.21
CA ARG A 727 29.07 -29.62 -21.56
C ARG A 727 27.98 -30.27 -22.43
N ALA A 728 27.27 -29.46 -23.25
CA ALA A 728 26.32 -29.93 -24.25
C ALA A 728 27.06 -30.64 -25.41
N GLU A 729 28.22 -30.11 -25.88
CA GLU A 729 29.06 -30.74 -26.87
C GLU A 729 29.73 -32.03 -26.33
N ALA A 730 30.14 -32.06 -25.05
CA ALA A 730 30.68 -33.26 -24.43
C ALA A 730 29.61 -34.33 -24.21
N SER A 731 28.38 -33.96 -23.82
CA SER A 731 27.28 -34.92 -23.66
C SER A 731 26.76 -35.48 -24.97
N THR A 732 26.79 -34.69 -26.06
CA THR A 732 26.49 -35.19 -27.41
C THR A 732 27.61 -36.08 -27.95
N GLY A 733 28.87 -35.83 -27.59
CA GLY A 733 30.00 -36.71 -27.90
C GLY A 733 29.94 -38.05 -27.16
N GLU A 734 29.62 -38.05 -25.87
CA GLU A 734 29.44 -39.27 -25.06
C GLU A 734 28.19 -40.06 -25.49
N ALA A 735 27.05 -39.42 -25.80
CA ALA A 735 25.85 -40.10 -26.29
C ALA A 735 26.09 -40.76 -27.69
N CYS A 736 26.90 -40.13 -28.56
CA CYS A 736 27.31 -40.72 -29.83
C CYS A 736 28.30 -41.92 -29.63
N ALA A 737 29.20 -41.83 -28.66
CA ALA A 737 30.14 -42.88 -28.32
C ALA A 737 29.41 -44.10 -27.68
N GLU A 738 28.44 -43.85 -26.84
CA GLU A 738 27.61 -44.88 -26.19
C GLU A 738 26.65 -45.57 -27.18
N GLN A 739 26.09 -44.85 -28.15
CA GLN A 739 25.33 -45.43 -29.29
C GLN A 739 26.20 -46.25 -30.22
N ALA A 740 27.45 -45.86 -30.44
CA ALA A 740 28.40 -46.61 -31.26
C ALA A 740 28.87 -47.90 -30.51
N ALA A 741 29.09 -47.84 -29.19
CA ALA A 741 29.45 -48.98 -28.35
C ALA A 741 28.28 -49.99 -28.25
N ASN A 742 27.06 -49.52 -28.02
CA ASN A 742 25.85 -50.39 -27.98
C ASN A 742 25.54 -51.04 -29.35
N LYS A 743 25.89 -50.41 -30.44
CA LYS A 743 25.75 -50.96 -31.78
C LYS A 743 26.82 -52.04 -32.07
N ALA A 744 28.02 -51.89 -31.52
CA ALA A 744 29.09 -52.88 -31.57
C ALA A 744 28.81 -54.10 -30.67
N GLU A 745 28.24 -53.90 -29.48
CA GLU A 745 27.86 -54.97 -28.57
C GLU A 745 26.63 -55.77 -29.03
N GLY A 746 25.66 -55.07 -29.69
CA GLY A 746 24.54 -55.75 -30.36
C GLY A 746 24.96 -56.60 -31.57
N ALA A 747 26.01 -56.21 -32.31
CA ALA A 747 26.58 -57.00 -33.40
C ALA A 747 27.39 -58.19 -32.90
N ALA A 748 28.05 -58.09 -31.72
CA ALA A 748 28.78 -59.19 -31.09
C ALA A 748 27.83 -60.23 -30.46
N LYS A 749 26.66 -59.80 -29.88
CA LYS A 749 25.64 -60.76 -29.40
C LYS A 749 24.90 -61.51 -30.48
N ALA A 750 24.69 -60.93 -31.64
CA ALA A 750 24.05 -61.59 -32.78
C ALA A 750 24.94 -62.66 -33.43
N SER A 751 26.26 -62.61 -33.21
CA SER A 751 27.20 -63.63 -33.74
C SER A 751 27.44 -64.80 -32.72
N THR A 752 26.98 -64.71 -31.48
CA THR A 752 27.11 -65.73 -30.45
C THR A 752 25.82 -66.55 -30.25
N GLU A 753 24.66 -66.09 -30.71
CA GLU A 753 23.37 -66.80 -30.60
C GLU A 753 23.13 -67.86 -31.71
N THR A 754 24.01 -67.90 -32.71
CA THR A 754 23.90 -68.89 -33.81
C THR A 754 24.75 -70.20 -33.60
N ALA A 755 25.35 -70.36 -32.38
CA ALA A 755 26.25 -71.49 -32.12
C ALA A 755 25.88 -72.35 -30.89
N ALA A 756 24.67 -72.22 -30.34
CA ALA A 756 24.27 -73.04 -29.17
C ALA A 756 22.78 -73.46 -29.26
N VAL A 757 22.45 -74.26 -30.26
CA VAL A 757 21.24 -75.09 -30.24
C VAL A 757 21.74 -76.55 -30.62
N THR A 758 22.18 -77.27 -29.64
CA THR A 758 22.08 -78.72 -29.51
C THR A 758 22.53 -79.13 -28.10
N ASP A 759 21.73 -79.99 -27.49
CA ASP A 759 21.90 -80.88 -26.35
C ASP A 759 21.20 -80.55 -25.06
N ALA A 760 20.21 -81.30 -24.88
CA ALA A 760 19.86 -82.27 -23.84
C ALA A 760 18.91 -81.82 -22.73
N ALA A 761 17.74 -82.30 -22.90
CA ALA A 761 16.77 -82.83 -21.99
C ALA A 761 17.29 -83.43 -20.67
N THR A 762 16.50 -83.35 -19.68
CA THR A 762 16.10 -84.25 -18.58
C THR A 762 16.27 -83.75 -17.16
N ALA A 763 15.15 -83.89 -16.45
CA ALA A 763 14.98 -84.33 -15.07
C ALA A 763 14.61 -83.30 -13.99
N THR A 764 13.32 -83.40 -13.66
CA THR A 764 12.70 -83.58 -12.34
C THR A 764 12.70 -82.44 -11.26
N LYS A 765 11.49 -82.08 -10.96
CA LYS A 765 10.91 -81.61 -9.71
C LYS A 765 11.14 -82.62 -8.55
N PRO A 766 10.86 -82.42 -7.20
CA PRO A 766 9.89 -81.45 -6.64
C PRO A 766 10.17 -80.86 -5.22
N ALA A 767 9.21 -80.12 -4.75
CA ALA A 767 8.63 -79.93 -3.38
C ALA A 767 9.42 -79.10 -2.36
N ALA A 768 8.87 -78.13 -1.79
CA ALA A 768 7.79 -77.92 -0.85
C ALA A 768 8.25 -77.20 0.45
N THR A 769 7.32 -76.43 0.99
CA THR A 769 7.10 -75.91 2.37
C THR A 769 7.92 -74.69 2.78
N ALA A 770 7.31 -73.58 3.11
CA ALA A 770 6.28 -73.13 4.08
C ALA A 770 6.93 -72.34 5.24
N GLU A 771 6.24 -71.21 5.55
CA GLU A 771 6.20 -70.54 6.86
C GLU A 771 7.44 -69.73 7.33
N ALA A 772 7.36 -68.45 7.55
CA ALA A 772 6.59 -67.65 8.47
C ALA A 772 6.60 -66.17 8.05
#